data_c81085694cde9e90d4067213f9a73ba4
#
_entry.id   c81085694cde9e90d4067213f9a73ba4
#
_cell.length_a   1.000
_cell.length_b   1.000
_cell.length_c   1.000
_cell.angle_alpha   90.00
_cell.angle_beta   90.00
_cell.angle_gamma   90.00
#
_symmetry.space_group_name_H-M   'P 1'
#
loop_
_entity.id
_entity.type
_entity.pdbx_description
1 polymer ?
#
loop_
_entity_poly.entity_id
_entity_poly.type
_entity_poly.pdbx_seq_one_letter_code
_entity_poly.pdbx_strand_id
1 'polypeptide(L)'
;MEGTPKATAEIFEVTKSEVNGALDEKSCGAVVALRLQRAKTGEDALQLLHEIFVRCRDEARTARSRSDDACEKAVHICGNTAASLASVCLVRPGALGKCSQQSRETLASALLGKATSLRPEFLQGALAKVSPELLKDVAKPLVDQCCEELKPATATEIDVDRVCGALNTWLRCAGKKVAGAALIEHEAFQVPPLERPSGGDPQPPDEQDNNFAALLGQAGMAQDQAAQWGAMLRGVQRSVNRGLPLERTCLLGLLLRVSGGASYRNDVPLEAQARGLRELMQRVRRPQDVPSATRELTQRVSVCREAISSLIEGLVRNGPQSRENTLQWLTALLNRSKPGRHAHATPATRLGACAAWLRLCRPFLGDEKKEANAVASLDYLKSDLGKAAYPDDLTCVNVAPMPSSAPMDVDSDQEMYDDDGDAELKAALELSTKPTQDFHFVTRCFFLASRAVTLGVAAELHHTVGMDHRPHRAAAQVGWDHDLTRAMLAEVVAREAALGSESVIDDLQAFSACQCRWLLRLSDDDLRRCPEFLLEDACTIPCELNSMKPDTLRRSKPSPDLLKLCARCLGATDTLVKSPHAREKLGKALYDLFLPVTAKDKTYTEKYMYRQPLQENAGNVELLANASPEIAAKLCPAILWLFGDAEHIGDIYQIADQRLRIAALIKHLWDAPVHRAAFRTIVADVRAFVTFANGLLNETNKLVAGAIERLPEIRNHQVRTGLLDASNDEFRRLRAEYESANDTRREELDSRHSEHEQHL
;
A
#
# COMPACT_ATOMS: atom_id res chain seq x y z
N MET A 1 -7.93 52.77 36.88
CA MET A 1 -6.92 53.09 35.86
C MET A 1 -5.45 53.02 36.32
N GLU A 2 -5.15 53.11 37.61
CA GLU A 2 -3.77 53.03 38.12
C GLU A 2 -3.10 51.66 37.98
N GLY A 3 -3.86 50.58 37.84
CA GLY A 3 -3.35 49.23 37.69
C GLY A 3 -2.82 48.89 36.29
N THR A 4 -3.40 49.46 35.24
CA THR A 4 -3.10 49.12 33.84
C THR A 4 -1.65 49.42 33.41
N PRO A 5 -1.07 50.62 33.73
CA PRO A 5 0.33 50.91 33.35
C PRO A 5 1.34 50.02 34.10
N LYS A 6 1.03 49.59 35.32
CA LYS A 6 1.89 48.70 36.10
C LYS A 6 1.92 47.30 35.52
N ALA A 7 0.76 46.73 35.23
CA ALA A 7 0.64 45.42 34.62
C ALA A 7 1.33 45.37 33.25
N THR A 8 1.19 46.43 32.44
CA THR A 8 1.86 46.54 31.14
C THR A 8 3.38 46.61 31.28
N ALA A 9 3.89 47.40 32.24
CA ALA A 9 5.32 47.51 32.52
C ALA A 9 5.91 46.14 32.94
N GLU A 10 5.20 45.37 33.76
CA GLU A 10 5.59 44.02 34.17
C GLU A 10 5.55 43.02 33.00
N ILE A 11 4.53 43.06 32.13
CA ILE A 11 4.39 42.21 30.95
C ILE A 11 5.54 42.40 29.95
N PHE A 12 5.93 43.66 29.72
CA PHE A 12 6.94 44.02 28.73
C PHE A 12 8.34 44.18 29.32
N GLU A 13 8.52 44.04 30.63
CA GLU A 13 9.80 44.28 31.32
C GLU A 13 10.39 45.68 31.01
N VAL A 14 9.51 46.69 30.93
CA VAL A 14 9.88 48.08 30.71
C VAL A 14 9.59 48.94 31.95
N THR A 15 10.23 50.10 32.08
CA THR A 15 10.02 50.96 33.25
C THR A 15 8.67 51.69 33.16
N LYS A 16 8.04 51.97 34.30
CA LYS A 16 6.77 52.69 34.36
C LYS A 16 6.81 54.06 33.63
N SER A 17 7.98 54.72 33.58
CA SER A 17 8.17 55.98 32.89
C SER A 17 8.09 55.90 31.37
N GLU A 18 8.20 54.68 30.80
CA GLU A 18 8.13 54.44 29.36
C GLU A 18 6.70 54.17 28.90
N VAL A 19 5.76 53.97 29.83
CA VAL A 19 4.35 53.70 29.57
C VAL A 19 3.51 54.90 29.98
N ASN A 20 3.48 55.93 29.14
CA ASN A 20 2.70 57.15 29.39
C ASN A 20 1.36 57.07 28.63
N GLY A 21 0.24 57.12 29.38
CA GLY A 21 -1.10 57.24 28.79
C GLY A 21 -1.93 55.99 28.63
N ALA A 22 -3.11 56.13 28.02
CA ALA A 22 -3.99 55.01 27.69
C ALA A 22 -3.36 54.11 26.60
N LEU A 23 -3.35 52.81 26.81
CA LEU A 23 -2.80 51.86 25.85
C LEU A 23 -3.75 51.74 24.65
N ASP A 24 -3.33 52.28 23.53
CA ASP A 24 -3.91 52.04 22.22
C ASP A 24 -2.97 51.12 21.38
N GLU A 25 -3.38 50.78 20.18
CA GLU A 25 -2.61 49.90 19.32
C GLU A 25 -1.23 50.47 18.97
N LYS A 26 -1.09 51.82 18.86
CA LYS A 26 0.18 52.48 18.53
C LYS A 26 1.15 52.48 19.70
N SER A 27 0.67 52.81 20.89
CA SER A 27 1.50 52.81 22.10
C SER A 27 1.93 51.39 22.50
N CYS A 28 1.07 50.40 22.35
CA CYS A 28 1.44 48.99 22.51
C CYS A 28 2.52 48.57 21.52
N GLY A 29 2.40 48.95 20.25
CA GLY A 29 3.41 48.68 19.22
C GLY A 29 4.77 49.27 19.56
N ALA A 30 4.80 50.53 20.06
CA ALA A 30 6.04 51.18 20.46
C ALA A 30 6.73 50.48 21.64
N VAL A 31 5.97 50.08 22.65
CA VAL A 31 6.49 49.38 23.83
C VAL A 31 7.07 48.02 23.47
N VAL A 32 6.36 47.24 22.63
CA VAL A 32 6.85 45.96 22.17
C VAL A 32 8.10 46.11 21.29
N ALA A 33 8.13 47.12 20.41
CA ALA A 33 9.30 47.40 19.59
C ALA A 33 10.52 47.79 20.45
N LEU A 34 10.31 48.57 21.50
CA LEU A 34 11.36 48.94 22.46
C LEU A 34 11.95 47.70 23.18
N ARG A 35 11.09 46.76 23.59
CA ARG A 35 11.56 45.49 24.20
C ARG A 35 12.38 44.64 23.21
N LEU A 36 11.99 44.59 21.94
CA LEU A 36 12.73 43.90 20.91
C LEU A 36 14.09 44.56 20.61
N GLN A 37 14.16 45.91 20.65
CA GLN A 37 15.44 46.63 20.51
C GLN A 37 16.42 46.37 21.67
N ARG A 38 15.90 46.05 22.85
CA ARG A 38 16.67 45.66 24.04
C ARG A 38 16.94 44.16 24.16
N ALA A 39 16.57 43.38 23.15
CA ALA A 39 16.80 41.94 23.16
C ALA A 39 18.29 41.64 23.34
N LYS A 40 18.60 40.70 24.22
CA LYS A 40 19.97 40.24 24.48
C LYS A 40 20.51 39.47 23.28
N THR A 41 21.83 39.37 23.18
CA THR A 41 22.46 38.53 22.16
C THR A 41 22.02 37.11 22.33
N GLY A 42 21.41 36.52 21.27
CA GLY A 42 20.90 35.13 21.27
C GLY A 42 19.39 34.99 21.53
N GLU A 43 18.68 36.07 21.91
CA GLU A 43 17.22 36.09 21.99
C GLU A 43 16.60 36.24 20.59
N ASP A 44 15.63 35.41 20.24
CA ASP A 44 14.87 35.54 19.00
C ASP A 44 13.59 36.33 19.17
N ALA A 45 13.30 37.22 18.22
CA ALA A 45 12.15 38.10 18.29
C ALA A 45 10.81 37.38 18.35
N LEU A 46 10.69 36.24 17.64
CA LEU A 46 9.47 35.44 17.60
C LEU A 46 9.18 34.79 18.96
N GLN A 47 10.21 34.30 19.64
CA GLN A 47 10.09 33.76 21.00
C GLN A 47 9.72 34.85 22.01
N LEU A 48 10.37 36.00 21.97
CA LEU A 48 10.03 37.12 22.82
C LEU A 48 8.59 37.60 22.65
N LEU A 49 8.13 37.71 21.40
CA LEU A 49 6.76 38.09 21.09
C LEU A 49 5.75 37.02 21.55
N HIS A 50 6.11 35.75 21.47
CA HIS A 50 5.30 34.65 22.02
C HIS A 50 5.21 34.72 23.55
N GLU A 51 6.31 34.96 24.24
CA GLU A 51 6.32 35.16 25.71
C GLU A 51 5.42 36.33 26.13
N ILE A 52 5.52 37.47 25.45
CA ILE A 52 4.63 38.59 25.66
C ILE A 52 3.17 38.21 25.46
N PHE A 53 2.87 37.48 24.36
CA PHE A 53 1.50 37.02 24.09
C PHE A 53 0.97 36.08 25.20
N VAL A 54 1.80 35.17 25.69
CA VAL A 54 1.42 34.25 26.78
C VAL A 54 1.15 35.03 28.06
N ARG A 55 2.05 35.93 28.44
CA ARG A 55 1.86 36.79 29.64
C ARG A 55 0.59 37.65 29.52
N CYS A 56 0.33 38.24 28.37
CA CYS A 56 -0.89 38.98 28.09
C CYS A 56 -2.14 38.12 28.31
N ARG A 57 -2.11 36.88 27.85
CA ARG A 57 -3.25 35.97 27.97
C ARG A 57 -3.51 35.50 29.41
N ASP A 58 -2.46 35.32 30.18
CA ASP A 58 -2.56 34.93 31.58
C ASP A 58 -3.07 36.11 32.42
N GLU A 59 -2.59 37.34 32.14
CA GLU A 59 -3.10 38.56 32.79
C GLU A 59 -4.54 38.87 32.40
N ALA A 60 -4.95 38.62 31.14
CA ALA A 60 -6.35 38.75 30.73
C ALA A 60 -7.29 37.83 31.52
N ARG A 61 -6.85 36.60 31.81
CA ARG A 61 -7.61 35.69 32.67
C ARG A 61 -7.73 36.20 34.10
N THR A 62 -6.65 36.75 34.63
CA THR A 62 -6.62 37.34 35.96
C THR A 62 -7.49 38.61 36.04
N ALA A 63 -7.44 39.50 35.05
CA ALA A 63 -8.28 40.69 34.94
C ALA A 63 -9.77 40.32 34.89
N ARG A 64 -10.12 39.31 34.09
CA ARG A 64 -11.49 38.78 34.00
C ARG A 64 -11.98 38.23 35.34
N SER A 65 -11.14 37.53 36.09
CA SER A 65 -11.50 37.00 37.41
C SER A 65 -11.73 38.11 38.44
N ARG A 66 -11.15 39.31 38.22
CA ARG A 66 -11.32 40.48 39.04
C ARG A 66 -12.38 41.45 38.51
N SER A 67 -13.05 41.13 37.40
CA SER A 67 -14.00 42.00 36.70
C SER A 67 -13.41 43.34 36.29
N ASP A 68 -12.13 43.36 35.90
CA ASP A 68 -11.42 44.55 35.41
C ASP A 68 -11.43 44.60 33.88
N ASP A 69 -12.53 45.03 33.29
CA ASP A 69 -12.74 45.08 31.83
C ASP A 69 -11.74 46.00 31.13
N ALA A 70 -11.24 47.06 31.80
CA ALA A 70 -10.28 47.96 31.19
C ALA A 70 -8.90 47.31 31.04
N CYS A 71 -8.47 46.61 32.06
CA CYS A 71 -7.24 45.81 32.02
C CYS A 71 -7.35 44.66 31.02
N GLU A 72 -8.46 43.94 30.99
CA GLU A 72 -8.69 42.86 30.02
C GLU A 72 -8.56 43.37 28.57
N LYS A 73 -9.21 44.47 28.22
CA LYS A 73 -9.12 45.11 26.90
C LYS A 73 -7.70 45.55 26.54
N ALA A 74 -7.01 46.21 27.45
CA ALA A 74 -5.66 46.69 27.21
C ALA A 74 -4.67 45.54 26.95
N VAL A 75 -4.78 44.47 27.71
CA VAL A 75 -3.93 43.28 27.58
C VAL A 75 -4.25 42.50 26.30
N HIS A 76 -5.50 42.42 25.87
CA HIS A 76 -5.87 41.88 24.56
C HIS A 76 -5.27 42.69 23.40
N ILE A 77 -5.25 44.02 23.46
CA ILE A 77 -4.61 44.88 22.45
C ILE A 77 -3.11 44.55 22.38
N CYS A 78 -2.43 44.43 23.51
CA CYS A 78 -1.02 44.08 23.56
C CYS A 78 -0.73 42.70 22.96
N GLY A 79 -1.53 41.68 23.29
CA GLY A 79 -1.39 40.35 22.74
C GLY A 79 -1.59 40.33 21.21
N ASN A 80 -2.60 41.04 20.72
CA ASN A 80 -2.84 41.19 19.28
C ASN A 80 -1.73 41.93 18.56
N THR A 81 -1.13 42.92 19.22
CA THR A 81 0.02 43.69 18.72
C THR A 81 1.26 42.80 18.64
N ALA A 82 1.53 41.99 19.66
CA ALA A 82 2.61 41.01 19.62
C ALA A 82 2.47 40.03 18.44
N ALA A 83 1.26 39.48 18.20
CA ALA A 83 1.00 38.65 17.03
C ALA A 83 1.16 39.41 15.70
N SER A 84 0.81 40.71 15.64
CA SER A 84 1.01 41.55 14.45
C SER A 84 2.49 41.80 14.16
N LEU A 85 3.29 42.07 15.18
CA LEU A 85 4.73 42.25 15.02
C LEU A 85 5.43 40.93 14.67
N ALA A 86 4.94 39.83 15.18
CA ALA A 86 5.41 38.51 14.75
C ALA A 86 5.21 38.29 13.24
N SER A 87 4.07 38.70 12.67
CA SER A 87 3.87 38.66 11.21
C SER A 87 4.88 39.50 10.45
N VAL A 88 5.26 40.67 10.96
CA VAL A 88 6.30 41.52 10.35
C VAL A 88 7.66 40.84 10.40
N CYS A 89 8.04 40.18 11.50
CA CYS A 89 9.29 39.40 11.59
C CYS A 89 9.34 38.27 10.59
N LEU A 90 8.22 37.56 10.40
CA LEU A 90 8.12 36.46 9.46
C LEU A 90 8.16 36.91 8.00
N VAL A 91 7.52 38.04 7.68
CA VAL A 91 7.49 38.58 6.30
C VAL A 91 8.83 39.24 5.93
N ARG A 92 9.38 40.02 6.83
CA ARG A 92 10.64 40.78 6.62
C ARG A 92 11.63 40.45 7.73
N PRO A 93 12.38 39.35 7.63
CA PRO A 93 13.43 39.07 8.60
C PRO A 93 14.40 40.21 8.74
N GLY A 94 14.70 40.58 9.98
CA GLY A 94 15.55 41.76 10.28
C GLY A 94 14.83 43.12 10.38
N ALA A 95 13.52 43.23 10.07
CA ALA A 95 12.77 44.48 10.12
C ALA A 95 12.70 45.08 11.54
N LEU A 96 12.74 44.26 12.57
CA LEU A 96 12.73 44.66 13.98
C LEU A 96 14.09 44.46 14.66
N GLY A 97 15.18 44.55 13.90
CA GLY A 97 16.55 44.42 14.41
C GLY A 97 17.14 43.03 14.23
N LYS A 98 18.37 42.82 14.71
CA LYS A 98 19.13 41.57 14.53
C LYS A 98 18.43 40.35 15.11
N CYS A 99 17.67 40.50 16.20
CA CYS A 99 16.91 39.40 16.81
C CYS A 99 15.80 38.83 15.92
N SER A 100 15.36 39.54 14.88
CA SER A 100 14.30 39.08 13.97
C SER A 100 14.83 38.46 12.68
N GLN A 101 16.15 38.33 12.50
CA GLN A 101 16.74 37.80 11.26
C GLN A 101 16.43 36.28 11.04
N GLN A 102 16.35 35.51 12.11
CA GLN A 102 16.15 34.04 12.08
C GLN A 102 14.72 33.62 12.46
N SER A 103 13.76 34.57 12.45
CA SER A 103 12.38 34.28 12.92
C SER A 103 11.66 33.20 12.11
N ARG A 104 11.99 33.01 10.83
CA ARG A 104 11.42 31.94 10.00
C ARG A 104 11.98 30.57 10.39
N GLU A 105 13.27 30.48 10.64
CA GLU A 105 13.97 29.30 11.11
C GLU A 105 13.54 28.92 12.53
N THR A 106 13.34 29.93 13.37
CA THR A 106 12.79 29.76 14.73
C THR A 106 11.36 29.19 14.67
N LEU A 107 10.52 29.73 13.79
CA LEU A 107 9.17 29.18 13.55
C LEU A 107 9.24 27.72 13.12
N ALA A 108 10.07 27.39 12.14
CA ALA A 108 10.24 26.02 11.63
C ALA A 108 10.71 25.06 12.75
N SER A 109 11.73 25.48 13.50
CA SER A 109 12.28 24.69 14.62
C SER A 109 11.28 24.52 15.77
N ALA A 110 10.46 25.52 16.05
CA ALA A 110 9.41 25.44 17.07
C ALA A 110 8.28 24.49 16.65
N LEU A 111 7.87 24.52 15.37
CA LEU A 111 6.86 23.62 14.82
C LEU A 111 7.35 22.16 14.82
N LEU A 112 8.64 21.93 14.56
CA LEU A 112 9.29 20.62 14.62
C LEU A 112 9.65 20.17 16.05
N GLY A 113 9.32 20.97 17.08
CA GLY A 113 9.61 20.63 18.47
C GLY A 113 11.10 20.70 18.86
N LYS A 114 11.94 21.36 18.03
CA LYS A 114 13.38 21.54 18.29
C LYS A 114 13.69 22.78 19.13
N ALA A 115 12.74 23.70 19.24
CA ALA A 115 12.81 24.91 20.03
C ALA A 115 11.59 25.05 20.94
N THR A 116 11.52 26.13 21.72
CA THR A 116 10.37 26.41 22.59
C THR A 116 9.06 26.37 21.80
N SER A 117 8.11 25.55 22.25
CA SER A 117 6.80 25.39 21.63
C SER A 117 6.04 26.70 21.60
N LEU A 118 5.59 27.10 20.41
CA LEU A 118 4.76 28.29 20.21
C LEU A 118 3.27 27.91 20.31
N ARG A 119 2.48 28.71 21.04
CA ARG A 119 1.03 28.44 21.18
C ARG A 119 0.31 28.57 19.83
N PRO A 120 -0.61 27.64 19.50
CA PRO A 120 -1.35 27.65 18.20
C PRO A 120 -2.11 28.98 17.98
N GLU A 121 -2.64 29.60 19.03
CA GLU A 121 -3.39 30.84 18.91
C GLU A 121 -2.50 32.03 18.55
N PHE A 122 -1.26 32.07 19.08
CA PHE A 122 -0.27 33.03 18.68
C PHE A 122 0.12 32.90 17.22
N LEU A 123 0.40 31.67 16.80
CA LEU A 123 0.74 31.35 15.42
C LEU A 123 -0.41 31.70 14.47
N GLN A 124 -1.65 31.36 14.82
CA GLN A 124 -2.82 31.73 14.04
C GLN A 124 -2.96 33.25 13.91
N GLY A 125 -2.76 33.99 15.00
CA GLY A 125 -2.82 35.44 14.98
C GLY A 125 -1.70 36.09 14.16
N ALA A 126 -0.50 35.51 14.16
CA ALA A 126 0.64 35.98 13.38
C ALA A 126 0.50 35.65 11.89
N LEU A 127 0.18 34.39 11.55
CA LEU A 127 0.10 33.93 10.18
C LEU A 127 -1.13 34.46 9.43
N ALA A 128 -2.26 34.69 10.13
CA ALA A 128 -3.46 35.24 9.51
C ALA A 128 -3.24 36.69 8.95
N LYS A 129 -2.20 37.36 9.36
CA LYS A 129 -1.82 38.73 8.91
C LYS A 129 -0.77 38.71 7.80
N VAL A 130 -0.23 37.56 7.46
CA VAL A 130 0.70 37.39 6.33
C VAL A 130 -0.11 37.31 5.05
N SER A 131 0.28 38.07 4.02
CA SER A 131 -0.38 37.96 2.72
C SER A 131 -0.15 36.58 2.09
N PRO A 132 -1.10 36.04 1.33
CA PRO A 132 -0.98 34.74 0.69
C PRO A 132 0.30 34.53 -0.13
N GLU A 133 0.72 35.60 -0.83
CA GLU A 133 1.91 35.58 -1.69
C GLU A 133 3.22 35.40 -0.92
N LEU A 134 3.26 35.87 0.33
CA LEU A 134 4.45 35.81 1.20
C LEU A 134 4.45 34.57 2.10
N LEU A 135 3.33 33.89 2.24
CA LEU A 135 3.25 32.67 3.04
C LEU A 135 4.20 31.56 2.54
N LYS A 136 4.46 31.50 1.25
CA LYS A 136 5.42 30.53 0.67
C LYS A 136 6.84 30.77 1.20
N ASP A 137 7.26 32.01 1.29
CA ASP A 137 8.59 32.38 1.79
C ASP A 137 8.72 32.09 3.30
N VAL A 138 7.62 32.21 4.03
CA VAL A 138 7.56 31.86 5.47
C VAL A 138 7.55 30.33 5.66
N ALA A 139 6.90 29.60 4.76
CA ALA A 139 6.84 28.11 4.80
C ALA A 139 8.15 27.44 4.39
N LYS A 140 8.96 28.10 3.55
CA LYS A 140 10.17 27.51 2.96
C LYS A 140 11.12 26.88 3.98
N PRO A 141 11.58 27.57 5.03
CA PRO A 141 12.47 26.97 6.02
C PRO A 141 11.87 25.76 6.75
N LEU A 142 10.54 25.73 6.95
CA LEU A 142 9.85 24.59 7.53
C LEU A 142 9.95 23.38 6.61
N VAL A 143 9.65 23.53 5.32
CA VAL A 143 9.71 22.44 4.34
C VAL A 143 11.15 21.95 4.18
N ASP A 144 12.12 22.85 4.08
CA ASP A 144 13.54 22.52 3.99
C ASP A 144 14.01 21.67 5.19
N GLN A 145 13.67 22.11 6.42
CA GLN A 145 14.00 21.36 7.63
C GLN A 145 13.30 20.01 7.71
N CYS A 146 12.04 19.92 7.27
CA CYS A 146 11.32 18.64 7.17
C CYS A 146 12.01 17.68 6.22
N CYS A 147 12.47 18.15 5.07
CA CYS A 147 13.21 17.33 4.11
C CYS A 147 14.53 16.85 4.70
N GLU A 148 15.28 17.75 5.37
CA GLU A 148 16.56 17.38 5.99
C GLU A 148 16.39 16.31 7.09
N GLU A 149 15.30 16.33 7.86
CA GLU A 149 15.03 15.29 8.85
C GLU A 149 14.74 13.93 8.24
N LEU A 150 14.09 13.91 7.08
CA LEU A 150 13.64 12.66 6.44
C LEU A 150 14.63 12.12 5.40
N LYS A 151 15.60 12.92 4.92
CA LYS A 151 16.63 12.47 3.96
C LYS A 151 17.53 11.34 4.47
N PRO A 152 17.98 11.34 5.75
CA PRO A 152 18.83 10.28 6.24
C PRO A 152 18.18 8.90 6.11
N ALA A 153 18.95 7.90 5.73
CA ALA A 153 18.49 6.50 5.71
C ALA A 153 18.10 5.98 7.11
N THR A 154 18.46 6.72 8.15
CA THR A 154 18.15 6.45 9.55
C THR A 154 16.88 7.12 10.06
N ALA A 155 16.17 7.88 9.20
CA ALA A 155 14.89 8.49 9.57
C ALA A 155 13.89 7.44 10.06
N THR A 156 13.21 7.74 11.15
CA THR A 156 12.31 6.83 11.86
C THR A 156 10.85 7.30 11.77
N GLU A 157 9.94 6.45 12.22
CA GLU A 157 8.52 6.76 12.32
C GLU A 157 8.26 7.95 13.27
N ILE A 158 9.12 8.17 14.27
CA ILE A 158 9.05 9.33 15.19
C ILE A 158 9.33 10.62 14.43
N ASP A 159 10.29 10.61 13.50
CA ASP A 159 10.60 11.79 12.68
C ASP A 159 9.44 12.10 11.72
N VAL A 160 8.81 11.08 11.15
CA VAL A 160 7.60 11.24 10.33
C VAL A 160 6.46 11.85 11.13
N ASP A 161 6.19 11.34 12.33
CA ASP A 161 5.11 11.86 13.18
C ASP A 161 5.36 13.35 13.55
N ARG A 162 6.61 13.69 13.87
CA ARG A 162 7.03 15.06 14.15
C ARG A 162 6.84 15.98 12.95
N VAL A 163 7.28 15.58 11.78
CA VAL A 163 7.13 16.33 10.53
C VAL A 163 5.66 16.49 10.16
N CYS A 164 4.88 15.43 10.19
CA CYS A 164 3.44 15.49 9.93
C CYS A 164 2.71 16.39 10.93
N GLY A 165 3.09 16.32 12.21
CA GLY A 165 2.56 17.20 13.26
C GLY A 165 2.84 18.67 13.00
N ALA A 166 4.08 19.00 12.59
CA ALA A 166 4.49 20.36 12.24
C ALA A 166 3.69 20.91 11.04
N LEU A 167 3.60 20.13 9.96
CA LEU A 167 2.87 20.51 8.74
C LEU A 167 1.36 20.64 8.99
N ASN A 168 0.76 19.73 9.75
CA ASN A 168 -0.65 19.83 10.14
C ASN A 168 -0.91 21.05 11.03
N THR A 169 0.02 21.40 11.89
CA THR A 169 -0.09 22.63 12.70
C THR A 169 -0.01 23.86 11.82
N TRP A 170 0.91 23.90 10.85
CA TRP A 170 0.96 24.94 9.83
C TRP A 170 -0.38 25.08 9.09
N LEU A 171 -0.93 23.98 8.54
CA LEU A 171 -2.21 24.00 7.81
C LEU A 171 -3.38 24.55 8.64
N ARG A 172 -3.37 24.31 9.96
CA ARG A 172 -4.39 24.83 10.87
C ARG A 172 -4.20 26.31 11.18
N CYS A 173 -2.94 26.76 11.34
CA CYS A 173 -2.63 28.10 11.83
C CYS A 173 -2.57 29.13 10.69
N ALA A 174 -2.05 28.79 9.52
CA ALA A 174 -1.90 29.72 8.40
C ALA A 174 -3.19 29.99 7.59
N GLY A 175 -4.29 29.34 7.97
CA GLY A 175 -5.63 29.60 7.43
C GLY A 175 -6.07 28.67 6.31
N LYS A 176 -7.38 28.37 6.30
CA LYS A 176 -8.01 27.54 5.28
C LYS A 176 -7.92 28.21 3.93
N LYS A 177 -7.54 27.49 2.90
CA LYS A 177 -7.42 27.84 1.46
C LYS A 177 -6.05 28.39 1.01
N VAL A 178 -5.17 28.80 1.88
CA VAL A 178 -3.90 29.44 1.49
C VAL A 178 -2.67 28.68 2.02
N ALA A 179 -2.78 28.10 3.21
CA ALA A 179 -1.68 27.41 3.86
C ALA A 179 -1.16 26.20 3.05
N GLY A 180 -2.08 25.42 2.46
CA GLY A 180 -1.74 24.27 1.63
C GLY A 180 -1.12 24.69 0.30
N ALA A 181 -1.63 25.76 -0.33
CA ALA A 181 -1.05 26.29 -1.56
C ALA A 181 0.40 26.75 -1.34
N ALA A 182 0.68 27.44 -0.23
CA ALA A 182 2.03 27.89 0.12
C ALA A 182 3.03 26.73 0.31
N LEU A 183 2.60 25.59 0.86
CA LEU A 183 3.44 24.40 0.98
C LEU A 183 3.71 23.76 -0.38
N ILE A 184 2.67 23.61 -1.20
CA ILE A 184 2.73 22.86 -2.47
C ILE A 184 3.51 23.61 -3.55
N GLU A 185 3.59 24.94 -3.47
CA GLU A 185 4.44 25.73 -4.36
C GLU A 185 5.94 25.47 -4.14
N HIS A 186 6.32 24.88 -2.99
CA HIS A 186 7.70 24.51 -2.73
C HIS A 186 8.16 23.35 -3.63
N GLU A 187 9.39 23.40 -4.14
CA GLU A 187 9.95 22.38 -5.04
C GLU A 187 9.88 20.95 -4.48
N ALA A 188 9.99 20.79 -3.15
CA ALA A 188 9.88 19.49 -2.47
C ALA A 188 8.50 18.85 -2.57
N PHE A 189 7.46 19.57 -2.98
CA PHE A 189 6.11 19.02 -3.25
C PHE A 189 5.84 18.85 -4.74
N GLN A 190 6.73 19.29 -5.62
CA GLN A 190 6.54 19.17 -7.05
C GLN A 190 6.94 17.77 -7.52
N VAL A 191 6.31 17.33 -8.60
CA VAL A 191 6.70 16.07 -9.27
C VAL A 191 7.99 16.35 -10.03
N PRO A 192 9.13 15.73 -9.66
CA PRO A 192 10.36 15.91 -10.41
C PRO A 192 10.17 15.36 -11.84
N PRO A 193 10.78 16.00 -12.84
CA PRO A 193 10.80 15.47 -14.20
C PRO A 193 11.42 14.07 -14.19
N LEU A 194 10.94 13.21 -15.09
CA LEU A 194 11.60 11.93 -15.34
C LEU A 194 12.94 12.24 -16.00
N GLU A 195 14.03 12.04 -15.29
CA GLU A 195 15.36 12.19 -15.86
C GLU A 195 15.55 11.11 -16.94
N ARG A 196 15.85 11.54 -18.17
CA ARG A 196 16.38 10.61 -19.18
C ARG A 196 17.65 10.01 -18.62
N PRO A 197 17.83 8.68 -18.71
CA PRO A 197 19.13 8.12 -18.43
C PRO A 197 20.09 8.80 -19.39
N SER A 198 20.99 9.63 -18.85
CA SER A 198 22.10 10.13 -19.61
C SER A 198 22.80 8.89 -20.19
N GLY A 199 22.81 8.78 -21.52
CA GLY A 199 23.43 7.68 -22.23
C GLY A 199 24.94 7.66 -21.98
N GLY A 200 25.31 7.32 -20.78
CA GLY A 200 26.69 7.03 -20.40
C GLY A 200 26.96 5.56 -20.70
N ASP A 201 28.07 5.31 -21.35
CA ASP A 201 28.61 3.98 -21.58
C ASP A 201 28.51 3.09 -20.34
N PRO A 202 28.28 1.78 -20.50
CA PRO A 202 28.22 0.85 -19.40
C PRO A 202 29.51 0.96 -18.59
N GLN A 203 29.42 1.49 -17.37
CA GLN A 203 30.54 1.50 -16.45
C GLN A 203 31.05 0.07 -16.24
N PRO A 204 32.38 -0.12 -16.19
CA PRO A 204 32.94 -1.43 -15.87
C PRO A 204 32.38 -1.95 -14.53
N PRO A 205 32.29 -3.26 -14.34
CA PRO A 205 31.76 -3.86 -13.13
C PRO A 205 32.56 -3.38 -11.91
N ASP A 206 31.86 -2.83 -10.93
CA ASP A 206 32.45 -2.41 -9.67
C ASP A 206 33.06 -3.61 -8.91
N GLU A 207 34.07 -3.35 -8.08
CA GLU A 207 34.70 -4.39 -7.21
C GLU A 207 33.66 -5.15 -6.34
N GLN A 208 32.56 -4.52 -5.98
CA GLN A 208 31.46 -5.15 -5.24
C GLN A 208 30.72 -6.24 -6.03
N ASP A 209 30.63 -6.10 -7.36
CA ASP A 209 30.02 -7.10 -8.23
C ASP A 209 30.84 -8.39 -8.31
N ASN A 210 32.16 -8.25 -8.26
CA ASN A 210 33.07 -9.38 -8.26
C ASN A 210 33.03 -10.14 -6.92
N ASN A 211 32.85 -9.45 -5.79
CA ASN A 211 32.71 -10.07 -4.48
C ASN A 211 31.40 -10.86 -4.34
N PHE A 212 30.29 -10.41 -4.97
CA PHE A 212 29.01 -11.14 -4.93
C PHE A 212 29.05 -12.39 -5.82
N ALA A 213 29.64 -12.29 -7.01
CA ALA A 213 29.86 -13.44 -7.88
C ALA A 213 30.80 -14.49 -7.23
N ALA A 214 31.79 -14.04 -6.48
CA ALA A 214 32.70 -14.90 -5.71
C ALA A 214 31.96 -15.59 -4.54
N LEU A 215 31.02 -14.89 -3.87
CA LEU A 215 30.19 -15.45 -2.80
C LEU A 215 29.24 -16.53 -3.34
N LEU A 216 28.64 -16.33 -4.52
CA LEU A 216 27.78 -17.32 -5.17
C LEU A 216 28.59 -18.53 -5.67
N GLY A 217 29.85 -18.31 -6.13
CA GLY A 217 30.77 -19.38 -6.46
C GLY A 217 31.19 -20.20 -5.24
N GLN A 218 31.40 -19.58 -4.08
CA GLN A 218 31.64 -20.24 -2.80
C GLN A 218 30.44 -21.07 -2.30
N ALA A 219 29.22 -20.68 -2.70
CA ALA A 219 28.00 -21.42 -2.39
C ALA A 219 27.75 -22.62 -3.32
N GLY A 220 28.70 -22.99 -4.18
CA GLY A 220 28.62 -24.15 -5.05
C GLY A 220 27.81 -23.95 -6.35
N MET A 221 27.49 -22.71 -6.71
CA MET A 221 26.84 -22.40 -7.99
C MET A 221 27.85 -22.50 -9.15
N ALA A 222 27.45 -23.09 -10.26
CA ALA A 222 28.25 -23.08 -11.49
C ALA A 222 28.53 -21.64 -11.94
N GLN A 223 29.74 -21.40 -12.42
CA GLN A 223 30.24 -20.06 -12.74
C GLN A 223 29.36 -19.30 -13.75
N ASP A 224 28.76 -20.02 -14.69
CA ASP A 224 27.82 -19.47 -15.68
C ASP A 224 26.49 -19.05 -15.06
N GLN A 225 25.96 -19.83 -14.11
CA GLN A 225 24.77 -19.47 -13.36
C GLN A 225 25.00 -18.28 -12.43
N ALA A 226 26.15 -18.23 -11.75
CA ALA A 226 26.54 -17.11 -10.91
C ALA A 226 26.67 -15.81 -11.73
N ALA A 227 27.21 -15.90 -12.95
CA ALA A 227 27.31 -14.78 -13.88
C ALA A 227 25.94 -14.32 -14.38
N GLN A 228 25.03 -15.25 -14.68
CA GLN A 228 23.66 -14.97 -15.11
C GLN A 228 22.82 -14.33 -13.99
N TRP A 229 22.93 -14.84 -12.76
CA TRP A 229 22.31 -14.24 -11.58
C TRP A 229 22.90 -12.88 -11.25
N GLY A 230 24.22 -12.71 -11.37
CA GLY A 230 24.88 -11.42 -11.23
C GLY A 230 24.41 -10.40 -12.28
N ALA A 231 24.22 -10.80 -13.53
CA ALA A 231 23.68 -9.95 -14.59
C ALA A 231 22.21 -9.58 -14.35
N MET A 232 21.39 -10.54 -13.89
CA MET A 232 19.99 -10.31 -13.53
C MET A 232 19.85 -9.38 -12.33
N LEU A 233 20.66 -9.56 -11.28
CA LEU A 233 20.69 -8.68 -10.12
C LEU A 233 21.20 -7.28 -10.46
N ARG A 234 22.21 -7.16 -11.36
CA ARG A 234 22.65 -5.87 -11.90
C ARG A 234 21.55 -5.18 -12.69
N GLY A 235 20.77 -5.92 -13.49
CA GLY A 235 19.60 -5.40 -14.17
C GLY A 235 18.56 -4.84 -13.19
N VAL A 236 18.26 -5.60 -12.14
CA VAL A 236 17.36 -5.18 -11.05
C VAL A 236 17.93 -3.97 -10.30
N GLN A 237 19.21 -3.99 -9.94
CA GLN A 237 19.86 -2.93 -9.18
C GLN A 237 20.03 -1.63 -10.00
N ARG A 238 20.28 -1.73 -11.33
CA ARG A 238 20.29 -0.59 -12.24
C ARG A 238 18.90 -0.01 -12.45
N SER A 239 17.87 -0.83 -12.57
CA SER A 239 16.48 -0.36 -12.65
C SER A 239 16.03 0.32 -11.37
N VAL A 240 16.45 -0.20 -10.22
CA VAL A 240 16.21 0.35 -8.89
C VAL A 240 16.95 1.68 -8.68
N ASN A 241 18.20 1.80 -9.11
CA ASN A 241 18.96 3.06 -9.01
C ASN A 241 18.49 4.15 -9.97
N ARG A 242 17.79 3.81 -11.05
CA ARG A 242 17.25 4.78 -12.03
C ARG A 242 15.97 5.45 -11.58
N GLY A 243 15.33 4.97 -10.54
CA GLY A 243 13.89 5.17 -10.51
C GLY A 243 13.23 5.78 -9.31
N LEU A 244 13.89 6.52 -8.41
CA LEU A 244 13.13 7.02 -7.25
C LEU A 244 13.30 8.52 -6.96
N PRO A 245 13.28 9.43 -7.97
CA PRO A 245 13.32 10.85 -7.67
C PRO A 245 12.17 11.26 -6.74
N LEU A 246 10.95 10.72 -6.95
CA LEU A 246 9.79 11.00 -6.10
C LEU A 246 10.02 10.64 -4.62
N GLU A 247 10.62 9.49 -4.33
CA GLU A 247 10.87 9.04 -2.96
C GLU A 247 12.07 9.73 -2.30
N ARG A 248 13.01 10.27 -3.09
CA ARG A 248 14.27 10.82 -2.58
C ARG A 248 14.26 12.35 -2.48
N THR A 249 13.51 13.01 -3.33
CA THR A 249 13.55 14.46 -3.47
C THR A 249 12.26 15.14 -3.00
N CYS A 250 11.12 14.46 -3.11
CA CYS A 250 9.83 15.02 -2.71
C CYS A 250 9.53 14.74 -1.23
N LEU A 251 9.03 15.70 -0.52
CA LEU A 251 8.68 15.56 0.90
C LEU A 251 7.63 14.46 1.13
N LEU A 252 6.58 14.39 0.30
CA LEU A 252 5.59 13.30 0.39
C LEU A 252 6.21 11.93 0.11
N GLY A 253 7.14 11.85 -0.84
CA GLY A 253 7.87 10.62 -1.12
C GLY A 253 8.76 10.18 0.05
N LEU A 254 9.49 11.12 0.65
CA LEU A 254 10.29 10.86 1.85
C LEU A 254 9.44 10.33 3.02
N LEU A 255 8.28 10.95 3.25
CA LEU A 255 7.32 10.50 4.28
C LEU A 255 6.81 9.08 3.99
N LEU A 256 6.31 8.85 2.78
CA LEU A 256 5.77 7.55 2.38
C LEU A 256 6.83 6.43 2.42
N ARG A 257 8.07 6.75 2.05
CA ARG A 257 9.19 5.81 2.11
C ARG A 257 9.44 5.29 3.53
N VAL A 258 9.41 6.15 4.52
CA VAL A 258 9.61 5.78 5.94
C VAL A 258 8.42 4.99 6.49
N SER A 259 7.20 5.22 5.98
CA SER A 259 5.98 4.56 6.44
C SER A 259 5.97 3.04 6.30
N GLY A 260 6.91 2.46 5.58
CA GLY A 260 7.08 1.02 5.43
C GLY A 260 7.85 0.35 6.56
N GLY A 261 8.34 1.12 7.52
CA GLY A 261 9.15 0.59 8.62
C GLY A 261 10.44 -0.08 8.10
N ALA A 262 10.76 -1.24 8.65
CA ALA A 262 11.95 -2.02 8.28
C ALA A 262 11.80 -2.80 6.96
N SER A 263 10.82 -2.47 6.12
CA SER A 263 10.64 -3.15 4.84
C SER A 263 11.91 -3.02 3.98
N TYR A 264 12.20 -4.08 3.22
CA TYR A 264 13.32 -4.11 2.29
C TYR A 264 13.21 -2.94 1.30
N ARG A 265 14.22 -2.08 1.31
CA ARG A 265 14.27 -0.85 0.52
C ARG A 265 15.38 -0.99 -0.50
N ASN A 266 15.00 -1.26 -1.74
CA ASN A 266 15.94 -1.41 -2.85
C ASN A 266 16.76 -0.14 -3.15
N ASP A 267 16.30 1.02 -2.63
CA ASP A 267 16.92 2.33 -2.85
C ASP A 267 17.97 2.71 -1.78
N VAL A 268 18.10 1.90 -0.74
CA VAL A 268 19.01 2.16 0.37
C VAL A 268 20.21 1.22 0.24
N PRO A 269 21.47 1.69 0.38
CA PRO A 269 22.63 0.85 0.40
C PRO A 269 22.50 -0.29 1.42
N LEU A 270 22.98 -1.48 1.08
CA LEU A 270 22.83 -2.70 1.90
C LEU A 270 23.26 -2.51 3.36
N GLU A 271 24.29 -1.70 3.58
CA GLU A 271 24.81 -1.37 4.91
C GLU A 271 23.84 -0.52 5.75
N ALA A 272 23.11 0.38 5.11
CA ALA A 272 22.09 1.22 5.78
C ALA A 272 20.75 0.48 5.90
N GLN A 273 20.40 -0.37 4.94
CA GLN A 273 19.28 -1.32 5.07
C GLN A 273 19.51 -2.26 6.26
N ALA A 274 20.73 -2.68 6.46
CA ALA A 274 21.09 -3.60 7.53
C ALA A 274 20.77 -3.08 8.94
N ARG A 275 20.52 -1.79 9.16
CA ARG A 275 20.23 -1.31 10.52
C ARG A 275 18.83 -1.67 10.99
N GLY A 276 17.79 -1.29 10.29
CA GLY A 276 16.41 -1.66 10.66
C GLY A 276 16.15 -3.16 10.52
N LEU A 277 16.64 -3.78 9.45
CA LEU A 277 16.60 -5.23 9.28
C LEU A 277 17.45 -5.93 10.34
N ARG A 278 18.63 -5.42 10.69
CA ARG A 278 19.51 -5.99 11.72
C ARG A 278 18.88 -5.95 13.09
N GLU A 279 18.18 -4.90 13.46
CA GLU A 279 17.41 -4.84 14.71
C GLU A 279 16.30 -5.90 14.74
N LEU A 280 15.56 -6.07 13.65
CA LEU A 280 14.59 -7.14 13.49
C LEU A 280 15.24 -8.53 13.52
N MET A 281 16.34 -8.73 12.80
CA MET A 281 17.10 -9.98 12.80
C MET A 281 17.64 -10.34 14.18
N GLN A 282 17.98 -9.38 15.03
CA GLN A 282 18.40 -9.63 16.41
C GLN A 282 17.25 -10.12 17.28
N ARG A 283 16.02 -9.67 17.03
CA ARG A 283 14.82 -10.01 17.79
C ARG A 283 14.14 -11.29 17.28
N VAL A 284 14.11 -11.49 15.96
CA VAL A 284 13.41 -12.59 15.30
C VAL A 284 14.41 -13.67 14.90
N ARG A 285 14.50 -14.72 15.73
CA ARG A 285 15.43 -15.83 15.51
C ARG A 285 14.73 -17.12 15.12
N ARG A 286 13.45 -17.24 15.46
CA ARG A 286 12.63 -18.44 15.26
C ARG A 286 11.23 -18.02 14.77
N PRO A 287 10.49 -18.89 14.08
CA PRO A 287 9.12 -18.61 13.65
C PRO A 287 8.19 -18.15 14.78
N GLN A 288 8.40 -18.64 16.01
CA GLN A 288 7.62 -18.26 17.18
C GLN A 288 7.78 -16.78 17.60
N ASP A 289 8.85 -16.13 17.19
CA ASP A 289 9.11 -14.71 17.48
C ASP A 289 8.35 -13.79 16.52
N VAL A 290 7.97 -14.29 15.33
CA VAL A 290 7.30 -13.54 14.26
C VAL A 290 6.03 -12.83 14.74
N PRO A 291 5.06 -13.49 15.43
CA PRO A 291 3.80 -12.83 15.79
C PRO A 291 3.97 -11.62 16.73
N SER A 292 4.94 -11.67 17.65
CA SER A 292 5.16 -10.56 18.59
C SER A 292 5.85 -9.38 17.89
N ALA A 293 6.85 -9.66 17.06
CA ALA A 293 7.58 -8.67 16.29
C ALA A 293 6.66 -7.99 15.25
N THR A 294 5.85 -8.78 14.55
CA THR A 294 4.85 -8.27 13.60
C THR A 294 3.87 -7.31 14.28
N ARG A 295 3.36 -7.67 15.46
CA ARG A 295 2.41 -6.82 16.19
C ARG A 295 3.01 -5.47 16.59
N GLU A 296 4.23 -5.46 17.14
CA GLU A 296 4.93 -4.23 17.52
C GLU A 296 5.18 -3.34 16.30
N LEU A 297 5.72 -3.92 15.22
CA LEU A 297 6.02 -3.16 14.01
C LEU A 297 4.74 -2.66 13.32
N THR A 298 3.66 -3.46 13.30
CA THR A 298 2.34 -3.05 12.79
C THR A 298 1.84 -1.79 13.49
N GLN A 299 1.97 -1.73 14.81
CA GLN A 299 1.52 -0.56 15.59
C GLN A 299 2.31 0.69 15.18
N ARG A 300 3.63 0.61 15.07
CA ARG A 300 4.50 1.72 14.65
C ARG A 300 4.16 2.20 13.24
N VAL A 301 4.07 1.28 12.29
CA VAL A 301 3.69 1.57 10.89
C VAL A 301 2.29 2.18 10.81
N SER A 302 1.34 1.71 11.61
CA SER A 302 -0.04 2.24 11.63
C SER A 302 -0.09 3.70 12.07
N VAL A 303 0.62 4.06 13.13
CA VAL A 303 0.69 5.45 13.62
C VAL A 303 1.31 6.35 12.54
N CYS A 304 2.40 5.93 11.95
CA CYS A 304 3.07 6.65 10.89
C CYS A 304 2.16 6.91 9.67
N ARG A 305 1.46 5.86 9.19
CA ARG A 305 0.53 5.97 8.06
C ARG A 305 -0.67 6.85 8.36
N GLU A 306 -1.21 6.77 9.57
CA GLU A 306 -2.32 7.64 10.01
C GLU A 306 -1.90 9.12 9.99
N ALA A 307 -0.69 9.43 10.47
CA ALA A 307 -0.14 10.78 10.45
C ALA A 307 0.02 11.31 9.00
N ILE A 308 0.59 10.50 8.11
CA ILE A 308 0.78 10.87 6.69
C ILE A 308 -0.58 11.02 5.98
N SER A 309 -1.49 10.08 6.17
CA SER A 309 -2.81 10.13 5.56
C SER A 309 -3.62 11.34 6.03
N SER A 310 -3.50 11.69 7.31
CA SER A 310 -4.09 12.90 7.89
C SER A 310 -3.50 14.17 7.29
N LEU A 311 -2.19 14.21 7.05
CA LEU A 311 -1.54 15.34 6.37
C LEU A 311 -2.06 15.47 4.92
N ILE A 312 -2.10 14.39 4.17
CA ILE A 312 -2.61 14.39 2.77
C ILE A 312 -4.07 14.84 2.74
N GLU A 313 -4.91 14.35 3.64
CA GLU A 313 -6.29 14.79 3.80
C GLU A 313 -6.36 16.30 4.11
N GLY A 314 -5.49 16.79 4.98
CA GLY A 314 -5.35 18.21 5.31
C GLY A 314 -5.00 19.06 4.10
N LEU A 315 -4.03 18.63 3.28
CA LEU A 315 -3.65 19.29 2.03
C LEU A 315 -4.81 19.33 1.02
N VAL A 316 -5.52 18.20 0.83
CA VAL A 316 -6.67 18.11 -0.08
C VAL A 316 -7.83 19.01 0.36
N ARG A 317 -8.03 19.20 1.67
CA ARG A 317 -9.08 20.08 2.23
C ARG A 317 -8.70 21.56 2.26
N ASN A 318 -7.44 21.91 2.05
CA ASN A 318 -6.92 23.26 2.20
C ASN A 318 -7.05 24.14 0.95
N GLY A 319 -8.01 23.87 0.08
CA GLY A 319 -8.33 24.71 -1.07
C GLY A 319 -8.21 23.97 -2.42
N PRO A 320 -8.73 24.58 -3.50
CA PRO A 320 -8.77 23.91 -4.81
C PRO A 320 -7.37 23.63 -5.38
N GLN A 321 -6.46 24.60 -5.33
CA GLN A 321 -5.10 24.46 -5.85
C GLN A 321 -4.32 23.39 -5.10
N SER A 322 -4.37 23.42 -3.76
CA SER A 322 -3.73 22.42 -2.91
C SER A 322 -4.27 21.02 -3.18
N ARG A 323 -5.60 20.89 -3.35
CA ARG A 323 -6.26 19.63 -3.72
C ARG A 323 -5.71 19.12 -5.04
N GLU A 324 -5.75 19.92 -6.08
CA GLU A 324 -5.38 19.50 -7.42
C GLU A 324 -3.91 19.06 -7.48
N ASN A 325 -3.00 19.84 -6.94
CA ASN A 325 -1.57 19.49 -6.92
C ASN A 325 -1.30 18.22 -6.10
N THR A 326 -1.99 18.03 -4.97
CA THR A 326 -1.84 16.81 -4.15
C THR A 326 -2.32 15.58 -4.91
N LEU A 327 -3.48 15.67 -5.59
CA LEU A 327 -4.01 14.57 -6.39
C LEU A 327 -3.11 14.28 -7.60
N GLN A 328 -2.57 15.29 -8.27
CA GLN A 328 -1.62 15.13 -9.37
C GLN A 328 -0.34 14.43 -8.90
N TRP A 329 0.18 14.79 -7.74
CA TRP A 329 1.36 14.13 -7.17
C TRP A 329 1.09 12.65 -6.87
N LEU A 330 -0.03 12.35 -6.20
CA LEU A 330 -0.42 10.97 -5.90
C LEU A 330 -0.69 10.16 -7.17
N THR A 331 -1.28 10.78 -8.20
CA THR A 331 -1.50 10.14 -9.52
C THR A 331 -0.18 9.86 -10.23
N ALA A 332 0.76 10.80 -10.20
CA ALA A 332 2.10 10.59 -10.76
C ALA A 332 2.83 9.44 -10.07
N LEU A 333 2.66 9.29 -8.75
CA LEU A 333 3.20 8.15 -8.03
C LEU A 333 2.59 6.82 -8.50
N LEU A 334 1.27 6.75 -8.73
CA LEU A 334 0.61 5.55 -9.27
C LEU A 334 1.14 5.18 -10.65
N ASN A 335 1.28 6.15 -11.54
CA ASN A 335 1.84 5.93 -12.87
C ASN A 335 3.27 5.38 -12.83
N ARG A 336 4.06 5.79 -11.84
CA ARG A 336 5.42 5.32 -11.62
C ARG A 336 5.51 4.04 -10.78
N SER A 337 4.38 3.45 -10.39
CA SER A 337 4.29 2.26 -9.52
C SER A 337 3.93 0.99 -10.28
N LYS A 338 3.87 1.02 -11.60
CA LYS A 338 3.51 -0.16 -12.42
C LYS A 338 4.41 -1.34 -12.09
N PRO A 339 3.87 -2.57 -11.98
CA PRO A 339 4.68 -3.76 -11.80
C PRO A 339 5.53 -4.01 -13.06
N GLY A 340 6.80 -4.32 -12.88
CA GLY A 340 7.71 -4.60 -13.98
C GLY A 340 9.16 -4.28 -13.63
N ARG A 341 10.06 -4.45 -14.62
CA ARG A 341 11.51 -4.20 -14.47
C ARG A 341 11.86 -2.73 -14.13
N HIS A 342 10.90 -1.83 -14.25
CA HIS A 342 11.04 -0.37 -14.04
C HIS A 342 10.13 0.17 -12.94
N ALA A 343 9.79 -0.64 -11.92
CA ALA A 343 9.04 -0.13 -10.77
C ALA A 343 9.78 1.04 -10.11
N HIS A 344 9.18 2.23 -10.16
CA HIS A 344 9.77 3.47 -9.68
C HIS A 344 9.36 3.81 -8.24
N ALA A 345 8.62 2.96 -7.56
CA ALA A 345 8.20 3.15 -6.19
C ALA A 345 8.38 1.87 -5.37
N THR A 346 8.91 2.01 -4.16
CA THR A 346 9.06 0.88 -3.23
C THR A 346 7.69 0.35 -2.77
N PRO A 347 7.60 -0.93 -2.35
CA PRO A 347 6.38 -1.47 -1.75
C PRO A 347 5.84 -0.62 -0.61
N ALA A 348 6.73 -0.12 0.24
CA ALA A 348 6.38 0.76 1.36
C ALA A 348 5.67 2.03 0.91
N THR A 349 6.21 2.70 -0.10
CA THR A 349 5.64 3.93 -0.68
C THR A 349 4.30 3.65 -1.33
N ARG A 350 4.15 2.54 -2.07
CA ARG A 350 2.88 2.13 -2.69
C ARG A 350 1.80 1.84 -1.64
N LEU A 351 2.14 1.11 -0.58
CA LEU A 351 1.20 0.81 0.51
C LEU A 351 0.82 2.08 1.29
N GLY A 352 1.76 2.98 1.52
CA GLY A 352 1.50 4.27 2.16
C GLY A 352 0.58 5.15 1.31
N ALA A 353 0.80 5.21 -0.01
CA ALA A 353 -0.06 5.94 -0.94
C ALA A 353 -1.46 5.31 -1.02
N CYS A 354 -1.55 3.97 -1.01
CA CYS A 354 -2.83 3.27 -0.96
C CYS A 354 -3.63 3.64 0.30
N ALA A 355 -2.98 3.64 1.48
CA ALA A 355 -3.60 4.08 2.73
C ALA A 355 -4.13 5.53 2.65
N ALA A 356 -3.38 6.44 2.02
CA ALA A 356 -3.81 7.81 1.80
C ALA A 356 -5.03 7.90 0.86
N TRP A 357 -5.06 7.16 -0.24
CA TRP A 357 -6.20 7.11 -1.15
C TRP A 357 -7.45 6.53 -0.47
N LEU A 358 -7.32 5.44 0.28
CA LEU A 358 -8.42 4.86 1.04
C LEU A 358 -8.97 5.85 2.07
N ARG A 359 -8.09 6.59 2.75
CA ARG A 359 -8.49 7.66 3.68
C ARG A 359 -9.33 8.74 3.00
N LEU A 360 -8.96 9.15 1.78
CA LEU A 360 -9.73 10.11 1.00
C LEU A 360 -11.11 9.58 0.57
N CYS A 361 -11.26 8.26 0.51
CA CYS A 361 -12.53 7.60 0.20
C CYS A 361 -13.46 7.47 1.41
N ARG A 362 -12.97 7.45 2.65
CA ARG A 362 -13.77 7.27 3.88
C ARG A 362 -15.08 8.09 3.93
N PRO A 363 -15.12 9.37 3.52
CA PRO A 363 -16.35 10.17 3.63
C PRO A 363 -17.55 9.66 2.87
N PHE A 364 -17.34 8.79 1.88
CA PHE A 364 -18.45 8.20 1.09
C PHE A 364 -18.59 6.68 1.28
N LEU A 365 -17.62 6.00 1.90
CA LEU A 365 -17.72 4.57 2.16
C LEU A 365 -18.80 4.28 3.20
N GLY A 366 -19.64 3.27 2.91
CA GLY A 366 -20.71 2.83 3.80
C GLY A 366 -21.99 3.67 3.74
N ASP A 367 -22.05 4.72 2.93
CA ASP A 367 -23.26 5.51 2.65
C ASP A 367 -23.72 5.24 1.22
N GLU A 368 -24.69 4.34 1.06
CA GLU A 368 -25.17 3.88 -0.26
C GLU A 368 -25.64 5.03 -1.17
N LYS A 369 -26.20 6.10 -0.61
CA LYS A 369 -26.66 7.26 -1.39
C LYS A 369 -25.47 8.08 -1.90
N LYS A 370 -24.46 8.32 -1.05
CA LYS A 370 -23.24 9.01 -1.46
C LYS A 370 -22.45 8.17 -2.45
N GLU A 371 -22.35 6.88 -2.22
CA GLU A 371 -21.72 5.95 -3.17
C GLU A 371 -22.43 5.97 -4.53
N ALA A 372 -23.77 5.90 -4.56
CA ALA A 372 -24.54 5.87 -5.79
C ALA A 372 -24.40 7.16 -6.62
N ASN A 373 -24.39 8.32 -5.95
CA ASN A 373 -24.30 9.61 -6.61
C ASN A 373 -22.88 9.98 -7.06
N ALA A 374 -21.88 9.43 -6.43
CA ALA A 374 -20.51 9.92 -6.54
C ALA A 374 -19.65 9.08 -7.49
N VAL A 375 -19.94 7.78 -7.66
CA VAL A 375 -19.09 6.84 -8.42
C VAL A 375 -19.73 6.47 -9.76
N ALA A 376 -20.48 7.37 -10.37
CA ALA A 376 -21.42 6.99 -11.44
C ALA A 376 -20.84 6.82 -12.84
N SER A 377 -19.67 7.40 -13.19
CA SER A 377 -19.31 7.49 -14.60
C SER A 377 -18.03 6.72 -14.99
N LEU A 378 -18.22 5.66 -15.78
CA LEU A 378 -17.15 5.00 -16.55
C LEU A 378 -16.46 5.95 -17.56
N ASP A 379 -17.07 7.11 -17.84
CA ASP A 379 -16.46 8.12 -18.73
C ASP A 379 -15.16 8.69 -18.15
N TYR A 380 -14.98 8.62 -16.81
CA TYR A 380 -13.71 8.95 -16.20
C TYR A 380 -12.57 8.10 -16.76
N LEU A 381 -12.78 6.82 -16.97
CA LEU A 381 -11.77 5.89 -17.50
C LEU A 381 -11.35 6.22 -18.95
N LYS A 382 -12.21 6.94 -19.69
CA LYS A 382 -11.93 7.42 -21.05
C LYS A 382 -11.24 8.79 -21.07
N SER A 383 -11.19 9.48 -19.91
CA SER A 383 -10.53 10.78 -19.80
C SER A 383 -9.01 10.64 -19.79
N ASP A 384 -8.30 11.72 -20.10
CA ASP A 384 -6.83 11.74 -20.05
C ASP A 384 -6.29 11.41 -18.63
N LEU A 385 -7.01 11.83 -17.58
CA LEU A 385 -6.70 11.44 -16.20
C LEU A 385 -6.98 9.96 -15.94
N GLY A 386 -8.04 9.42 -16.52
CA GLY A 386 -8.37 8.00 -16.44
C GLY A 386 -7.33 7.15 -17.17
N LYS A 387 -6.87 7.58 -18.32
CA LYS A 387 -5.78 6.91 -19.08
C LYS A 387 -4.47 6.84 -18.28
N ALA A 388 -4.15 7.87 -17.53
CA ALA A 388 -2.99 7.84 -16.64
C ALA A 388 -3.09 6.78 -15.53
N ALA A 389 -4.29 6.57 -14.98
CA ALA A 389 -4.55 5.53 -13.98
C ALA A 389 -4.81 4.15 -14.61
N TYR A 390 -5.30 4.12 -15.84
CA TYR A 390 -5.71 2.92 -16.59
C TYR A 390 -5.15 2.99 -18.02
N PRO A 391 -3.90 2.60 -18.23
CA PRO A 391 -3.28 2.56 -19.55
C PRO A 391 -4.04 1.60 -20.48
N ASP A 392 -3.95 1.86 -21.78
CA ASP A 392 -4.71 1.17 -22.82
C ASP A 392 -4.42 -0.34 -22.94
N ASP A 393 -3.36 -0.84 -22.30
CA ASP A 393 -2.96 -2.26 -22.24
C ASP A 393 -3.75 -3.10 -21.22
N LEU A 394 -4.65 -2.50 -20.44
CA LEU A 394 -5.44 -3.23 -19.46
C LEU A 394 -6.61 -3.99 -20.10
N THR A 395 -6.75 -5.25 -19.72
CA THR A 395 -7.87 -6.11 -20.12
C THR A 395 -9.18 -5.65 -19.48
N CYS A 396 -10.25 -5.71 -20.26
CA CYS A 396 -11.62 -5.54 -19.77
C CYS A 396 -12.27 -6.90 -19.51
N VAL A 397 -13.30 -6.90 -18.67
CA VAL A 397 -14.02 -8.12 -18.24
C VAL A 397 -14.46 -9.00 -19.43
N ASN A 398 -14.84 -8.40 -20.55
CA ASN A 398 -15.30 -9.15 -21.72
C ASN A 398 -14.82 -8.59 -23.07
N VAL A 399 -13.89 -7.65 -23.09
CA VAL A 399 -13.36 -7.10 -24.34
C VAL A 399 -11.87 -7.41 -24.35
N ALA A 400 -11.41 -8.17 -25.36
CA ALA A 400 -9.99 -8.35 -25.58
C ALA A 400 -9.31 -6.99 -25.79
N PRO A 401 -8.08 -6.77 -25.31
CA PRO A 401 -7.34 -5.56 -25.63
C PRO A 401 -7.31 -5.40 -27.16
N MET A 402 -7.56 -4.19 -27.63
CA MET A 402 -7.36 -3.92 -29.06
C MET A 402 -5.91 -4.29 -29.39
N PRO A 403 -5.66 -5.09 -30.39
CA PRO A 403 -4.29 -5.36 -30.82
C PRO A 403 -3.63 -4.01 -31.08
N SER A 404 -2.54 -3.74 -30.39
CA SER A 404 -1.71 -2.58 -30.73
C SER A 404 -1.42 -2.72 -32.22
N SER A 405 -1.62 -1.68 -32.99
CA SER A 405 -1.50 -1.68 -34.46
C SER A 405 -0.07 -1.90 -34.96
N ALA A 406 0.85 -2.33 -34.13
CA ALA A 406 2.19 -2.77 -34.49
C ALA A 406 2.18 -4.30 -34.69
N PRO A 407 2.56 -4.81 -35.85
CA PRO A 407 2.79 -6.23 -36.05
C PRO A 407 3.91 -6.65 -35.08
N MET A 408 3.63 -7.60 -34.20
CA MET A 408 4.68 -8.30 -33.46
C MET A 408 5.45 -9.16 -34.47
N ASP A 409 6.56 -8.66 -34.95
CA ASP A 409 7.57 -9.49 -35.59
C ASP A 409 8.20 -10.37 -34.52
N VAL A 410 7.91 -11.68 -34.60
CA VAL A 410 8.25 -12.70 -33.61
C VAL A 410 9.76 -13.05 -33.57
N ASP A 411 10.58 -12.41 -34.40
CA ASP A 411 11.98 -12.81 -34.63
C ASP A 411 13.06 -11.82 -34.21
N SER A 412 12.81 -10.87 -33.30
CA SER A 412 13.88 -10.02 -32.80
C SER A 412 13.96 -9.95 -31.30
N ASP A 413 14.67 -10.90 -30.71
CA ASP A 413 15.03 -10.90 -29.28
C ASP A 413 15.99 -9.76 -28.87
N GLN A 414 16.28 -8.82 -29.74
CA GLN A 414 17.36 -7.84 -29.53
C GLN A 414 16.96 -6.35 -29.52
N GLU A 415 15.76 -5.97 -29.95
CA GLU A 415 15.39 -4.54 -30.10
C GLU A 415 14.26 -4.03 -29.19
N MET A 416 13.80 -4.81 -28.22
CA MET A 416 12.65 -4.46 -27.34
C MET A 416 13.04 -3.55 -26.16
N TYR A 417 14.15 -2.82 -26.22
CA TYR A 417 14.70 -2.11 -25.04
C TYR A 417 14.58 -0.58 -25.05
N ASP A 418 14.25 0.08 -26.15
CA ASP A 418 14.49 1.53 -26.22
C ASP A 418 13.28 2.44 -26.52
N ASP A 419 12.11 1.95 -26.94
CA ASP A 419 11.05 2.85 -27.46
C ASP A 419 9.86 3.10 -26.52
N ASP A 420 9.56 2.18 -25.59
CA ASP A 420 8.40 2.33 -24.69
C ASP A 420 8.61 3.40 -23.58
N GLY A 421 9.84 3.69 -23.22
CA GLY A 421 10.18 4.69 -22.20
C GLY A 421 9.89 6.13 -22.65
N ASP A 422 10.07 6.43 -23.94
CA ASP A 422 9.87 7.77 -24.48
C ASP A 422 8.36 8.09 -24.67
N ALA A 423 7.54 7.10 -25.00
CA ALA A 423 6.08 7.27 -25.12
C ALA A 423 5.42 7.49 -23.76
N GLU A 424 5.84 6.74 -22.72
CA GLU A 424 5.39 6.92 -21.33
C GLU A 424 5.84 8.27 -20.74
N LEU A 425 7.06 8.68 -21.03
CA LEU A 425 7.60 9.98 -20.64
C LEU A 425 6.82 11.12 -21.28
N LYS A 426 6.51 11.00 -22.57
CA LYS A 426 5.74 12.00 -23.31
C LYS A 426 4.30 12.07 -22.82
N ALA A 427 3.65 10.94 -22.57
CA ALA A 427 2.31 10.88 -21.99
C ALA A 427 2.26 11.48 -20.57
N ALA A 428 3.26 11.21 -19.72
CA ALA A 428 3.34 11.79 -18.38
C ALA A 428 3.61 13.31 -18.40
N LEU A 429 4.36 13.79 -19.37
CA LEU A 429 4.63 15.23 -19.58
C LEU A 429 3.41 15.97 -20.14
N GLU A 430 2.69 15.35 -21.08
CA GLU A 430 1.48 15.93 -21.66
C GLU A 430 0.33 16.00 -20.67
N LEU A 431 0.24 15.06 -19.72
CA LEU A 431 -0.74 15.07 -18.62
C LEU A 431 -0.58 16.25 -17.67
N SER A 432 0.63 16.79 -17.53
CA SER A 432 0.87 17.95 -16.66
C SER A 432 0.36 19.28 -17.22
N THR A 433 0.01 19.33 -18.53
CA THR A 433 -0.26 20.58 -19.27
C THR A 433 -1.68 20.71 -19.81
N LYS A 434 -2.54 19.67 -19.75
CA LYS A 434 -3.91 19.73 -20.30
C LYS A 434 -4.95 20.09 -19.24
N PRO A 435 -5.95 20.95 -19.55
CA PRO A 435 -7.04 21.25 -18.64
C PRO A 435 -7.88 19.99 -18.37
N THR A 436 -8.08 19.71 -17.11
CA THR A 436 -8.87 18.59 -16.59
C THR A 436 -10.34 18.75 -16.93
N GLN A 437 -10.96 17.72 -17.50
CA GLN A 437 -12.39 17.59 -17.53
C GLN A 437 -12.91 17.55 -16.08
N ASP A 438 -13.98 18.28 -15.79
CA ASP A 438 -14.48 18.50 -14.42
C ASP A 438 -15.23 17.26 -13.89
N PHE A 439 -14.47 16.19 -13.56
CA PHE A 439 -15.05 15.02 -12.90
C PHE A 439 -15.19 15.27 -11.39
N HIS A 440 -16.27 14.73 -10.83
CA HIS A 440 -16.52 14.85 -9.39
C HIS A 440 -15.36 14.24 -8.59
N PHE A 441 -14.94 14.96 -7.54
CA PHE A 441 -13.79 14.54 -6.69
C PHE A 441 -13.90 13.09 -6.21
N VAL A 442 -15.09 12.63 -5.85
CA VAL A 442 -15.32 11.26 -5.37
C VAL A 442 -15.08 10.22 -6.46
N THR A 443 -15.49 10.48 -7.70
CA THR A 443 -15.23 9.60 -8.85
C THR A 443 -13.72 9.43 -9.07
N ARG A 444 -12.98 10.55 -9.04
CA ARG A 444 -11.51 10.53 -9.15
C ARG A 444 -10.89 9.69 -8.02
N CYS A 445 -11.30 9.94 -6.76
CA CYS A 445 -10.78 9.20 -5.61
C CYS A 445 -11.08 7.71 -5.71
N PHE A 446 -12.28 7.31 -6.12
CA PHE A 446 -12.66 5.91 -6.24
C PHE A 446 -11.76 5.15 -7.23
N PHE A 447 -11.62 5.64 -8.46
CA PHE A 447 -10.83 4.95 -9.48
C PHE A 447 -9.32 4.97 -9.18
N LEU A 448 -8.81 6.09 -8.67
CA LEU A 448 -7.39 6.18 -8.28
C LEU A 448 -7.09 5.32 -7.04
N ALA A 449 -8.01 5.24 -6.08
CA ALA A 449 -7.89 4.30 -4.96
C ALA A 449 -7.94 2.85 -5.43
N SER A 450 -8.84 2.49 -6.36
CA SER A 450 -8.87 1.15 -6.94
C SER A 450 -7.51 0.78 -7.54
N ARG A 451 -6.92 1.68 -8.32
CA ARG A 451 -5.59 1.43 -8.90
C ARG A 451 -4.49 1.36 -7.83
N ALA A 452 -4.56 2.21 -6.81
CA ALA A 452 -3.62 2.17 -5.68
C ALA A 452 -3.70 0.85 -4.89
N VAL A 453 -4.90 0.31 -4.76
CA VAL A 453 -5.16 -0.99 -4.13
C VAL A 453 -4.54 -2.12 -4.95
N THR A 454 -4.74 -2.14 -6.27
CA THR A 454 -4.14 -3.14 -7.17
C THR A 454 -2.60 -3.11 -7.10
N LEU A 455 -2.01 -1.91 -7.30
CA LEU A 455 -0.55 -1.75 -7.37
C LEU A 455 0.16 -1.87 -6.02
N GLY A 456 -0.53 -1.54 -4.94
CA GLY A 456 -0.01 -1.59 -3.57
C GLY A 456 -0.38 -2.89 -2.87
N VAL A 457 -1.65 -2.99 -2.46
CA VAL A 457 -2.10 -4.06 -1.56
C VAL A 457 -2.21 -5.41 -2.25
N ALA A 458 -2.90 -5.50 -3.40
CA ALA A 458 -3.08 -6.79 -4.08
C ALA A 458 -1.73 -7.38 -4.52
N ALA A 459 -0.83 -6.56 -5.07
CA ALA A 459 0.51 -6.99 -5.46
C ALA A 459 1.33 -7.51 -4.27
N GLU A 460 1.27 -6.83 -3.10
CA GLU A 460 2.03 -7.24 -1.92
C GLU A 460 1.39 -8.43 -1.19
N LEU A 461 0.07 -8.54 -1.15
CA LEU A 461 -0.63 -9.71 -0.63
C LEU A 461 -0.24 -10.96 -1.41
N HIS A 462 -0.34 -10.91 -2.73
CA HIS A 462 0.03 -12.02 -3.60
C HIS A 462 1.49 -12.46 -3.39
N HIS A 463 2.39 -11.50 -3.23
CA HIS A 463 3.79 -11.78 -2.98
C HIS A 463 4.05 -12.37 -1.58
N THR A 464 3.37 -11.88 -0.56
CA THR A 464 3.52 -12.33 0.85
C THR A 464 3.04 -13.77 1.02
N VAL A 465 1.91 -14.10 0.41
CA VAL A 465 1.33 -15.46 0.42
C VAL A 465 2.32 -16.53 -0.09
N GLY A 466 3.19 -16.17 -1.04
CA GLY A 466 4.21 -17.10 -1.57
C GLY A 466 5.50 -17.17 -0.75
N MET A 467 5.68 -16.34 0.29
CA MET A 467 6.96 -16.21 0.98
C MET A 467 7.07 -16.96 2.31
N ASP A 468 5.97 -17.35 2.93
CA ASP A 468 5.94 -17.94 4.28
C ASP A 468 6.80 -19.21 4.44
N HIS A 469 6.98 -19.96 3.36
CA HIS A 469 7.77 -21.19 3.37
C HIS A 469 9.29 -20.96 3.15
N ARG A 470 9.70 -19.79 2.64
CA ARG A 470 11.11 -19.52 2.32
C ARG A 470 12.04 -19.59 3.52
N PRO A 471 11.70 -19.01 4.71
CA PRO A 471 12.55 -19.17 5.89
C PRO A 471 12.68 -20.62 6.35
N HIS A 472 11.62 -21.43 6.22
CA HIS A 472 11.66 -22.85 6.57
C HIS A 472 12.55 -23.66 5.63
N ARG A 473 12.49 -23.40 4.33
CA ARG A 473 13.40 -24.01 3.35
C ARG A 473 14.86 -23.62 3.60
N ALA A 474 15.13 -22.34 3.84
CA ALA A 474 16.46 -21.87 4.17
C ALA A 474 16.97 -22.51 5.46
N ALA A 475 16.14 -22.59 6.50
CA ALA A 475 16.49 -23.22 7.77
C ALA A 475 16.80 -24.72 7.63
N ALA A 476 16.12 -25.42 6.75
CA ALA A 476 16.40 -26.82 6.45
C ALA A 476 17.77 -27.03 5.81
N GLN A 477 18.24 -26.04 5.03
CA GLN A 477 19.53 -26.09 4.33
C GLN A 477 20.69 -25.58 5.20
N VAL A 478 20.52 -24.42 5.83
CA VAL A 478 21.63 -23.72 6.53
C VAL A 478 21.39 -23.50 8.03
N GLY A 479 20.24 -23.88 8.54
CA GLY A 479 19.85 -23.71 9.95
C GLY A 479 19.19 -22.35 10.25
N TRP A 480 18.50 -22.28 11.41
CA TRP A 480 17.77 -21.09 11.85
C TRP A 480 18.68 -19.92 12.25
N ASP A 481 19.89 -20.21 12.71
CA ASP A 481 20.82 -19.17 13.18
C ASP A 481 21.64 -18.53 12.05
N HIS A 482 21.47 -19.00 10.83
CA HIS A 482 22.13 -18.42 9.66
C HIS A 482 21.51 -17.07 9.27
N ASP A 483 22.35 -16.10 8.89
CA ASP A 483 21.90 -14.73 8.59
C ASP A 483 20.89 -14.65 7.43
N LEU A 484 21.00 -15.55 6.44
CA LEU A 484 20.02 -15.65 5.35
C LEU A 484 18.62 -16.00 5.88
N THR A 485 18.51 -17.00 6.73
CA THR A 485 17.23 -17.43 7.32
C THR A 485 16.63 -16.33 8.18
N ARG A 486 17.47 -15.64 8.97
CA ARG A 486 17.04 -14.49 9.79
C ARG A 486 16.58 -13.33 8.94
N ALA A 487 17.28 -13.02 7.84
CA ALA A 487 16.87 -11.96 6.91
C ALA A 487 15.51 -12.27 6.28
N MET A 488 15.27 -13.53 5.88
CA MET A 488 13.97 -13.95 5.36
C MET A 488 12.85 -13.86 6.40
N LEU A 489 13.09 -14.24 7.67
CA LEU A 489 12.12 -14.06 8.76
C LEU A 489 11.84 -12.57 9.01
N ALA A 490 12.86 -11.72 9.00
CA ALA A 490 12.69 -10.28 9.17
C ALA A 490 11.89 -9.66 8.00
N GLU A 491 12.07 -10.16 6.79
CA GLU A 491 11.29 -9.74 5.62
C GLU A 491 9.81 -10.13 5.75
N VAL A 492 9.51 -11.34 6.21
CA VAL A 492 8.11 -11.77 6.50
C VAL A 492 7.47 -10.84 7.53
N VAL A 493 8.16 -10.58 8.66
CA VAL A 493 7.68 -9.65 9.70
C VAL A 493 7.41 -8.25 9.12
N ALA A 494 8.34 -7.71 8.32
CA ALA A 494 8.20 -6.38 7.74
C ALA A 494 6.99 -6.28 6.80
N ARG A 495 6.77 -7.30 5.95
CA ARG A 495 5.65 -7.35 5.01
C ARG A 495 4.31 -7.53 5.71
N GLU A 496 4.22 -8.47 6.65
CA GLU A 496 3.01 -8.66 7.45
C GLU A 496 2.66 -7.39 8.25
N ALA A 497 3.66 -6.72 8.82
CA ALA A 497 3.45 -5.47 9.53
C ALA A 497 2.97 -4.36 8.59
N ALA A 498 3.55 -4.29 7.39
CA ALA A 498 3.17 -3.30 6.40
C ALA A 498 1.72 -3.47 5.90
N LEU A 499 1.23 -4.70 5.78
CA LEU A 499 -0.15 -5.01 5.39
C LEU A 499 -1.12 -5.01 6.57
N GLY A 500 -0.60 -5.19 7.79
CA GLY A 500 -1.38 -5.53 8.99
C GLY A 500 -2.03 -4.37 9.74
N SER A 501 -1.98 -3.12 9.25
CA SER A 501 -2.61 -1.96 9.90
C SER A 501 -4.13 -2.12 9.97
N GLU A 502 -4.72 -2.17 11.17
CA GLU A 502 -6.16 -2.38 11.35
C GLU A 502 -6.98 -1.30 10.62
N SER A 503 -6.59 -0.03 10.72
CA SER A 503 -7.32 1.06 10.05
C SER A 503 -7.29 0.96 8.53
N VAL A 504 -6.19 0.49 7.95
CA VAL A 504 -6.07 0.28 6.50
C VAL A 504 -6.88 -0.94 6.07
N ILE A 505 -6.91 -1.98 6.88
CA ILE A 505 -7.70 -3.19 6.60
C ILE A 505 -9.19 -2.87 6.65
N ASP A 506 -9.66 -2.12 7.65
CA ASP A 506 -11.06 -1.69 7.76
C ASP A 506 -11.47 -0.82 6.54
N ASP A 507 -10.62 0.11 6.13
CA ASP A 507 -10.85 0.93 4.93
C ASP A 507 -10.87 0.07 3.66
N LEU A 508 -9.98 -0.90 3.54
CA LEU A 508 -9.96 -1.85 2.42
C LEU A 508 -11.23 -2.68 2.33
N GLN A 509 -11.72 -3.20 3.45
CA GLN A 509 -12.96 -3.96 3.49
C GLN A 509 -14.16 -3.10 3.11
N ALA A 510 -14.25 -1.89 3.65
CA ALA A 510 -15.29 -0.94 3.30
C ALA A 510 -15.23 -0.55 1.82
N PHE A 511 -14.01 -0.37 1.29
CA PHE A 511 -13.76 -0.05 -0.11
C PHE A 511 -14.12 -1.22 -1.04
N SER A 512 -13.71 -2.45 -0.72
CA SER A 512 -14.07 -3.65 -1.47
C SER A 512 -15.60 -3.85 -1.52
N ALA A 513 -16.30 -3.63 -0.40
CA ALA A 513 -17.76 -3.66 -0.37
C ALA A 513 -18.37 -2.56 -1.27
N CYS A 514 -17.80 -1.36 -1.29
CA CYS A 514 -18.20 -0.28 -2.20
C CYS A 514 -17.95 -0.68 -3.67
N GLN A 515 -16.82 -1.29 -4.00
CA GLN A 515 -16.54 -1.81 -5.35
C GLN A 515 -17.58 -2.86 -5.77
N CYS A 516 -17.90 -3.83 -4.90
CA CYS A 516 -18.93 -4.82 -5.19
C CYS A 516 -20.28 -4.18 -5.49
N ARG A 517 -20.74 -3.20 -4.67
CA ARG A 517 -21.99 -2.49 -4.90
C ARG A 517 -21.99 -1.69 -6.19
N TRP A 518 -20.87 -1.05 -6.50
CA TRP A 518 -20.71 -0.30 -7.73
C TRP A 518 -20.77 -1.23 -8.97
N LEU A 519 -20.03 -2.33 -8.97
CA LEU A 519 -20.07 -3.33 -10.04
C LEU A 519 -21.47 -3.92 -10.24
N LEU A 520 -22.22 -4.14 -9.15
CA LEU A 520 -23.61 -4.62 -9.22
C LEU A 520 -24.60 -3.60 -9.84
N ARG A 521 -24.29 -2.30 -9.78
CA ARG A 521 -25.12 -1.23 -10.37
C ARG A 521 -24.87 -1.01 -11.85
N LEU A 522 -23.73 -1.44 -12.37
CA LEU A 522 -23.42 -1.30 -13.79
C LEU A 522 -24.39 -2.08 -14.66
N SER A 523 -24.71 -1.57 -15.83
CA SER A 523 -25.36 -2.35 -16.89
C SER A 523 -24.43 -3.51 -17.31
N ASP A 524 -24.96 -4.53 -17.96
CA ASP A 524 -24.14 -5.63 -18.45
C ASP A 524 -23.11 -5.15 -19.50
N ASP A 525 -23.49 -4.15 -20.33
CA ASP A 525 -22.58 -3.57 -21.31
C ASP A 525 -21.48 -2.73 -20.68
N ASP A 526 -21.78 -2.02 -19.60
CA ASP A 526 -20.76 -1.27 -18.87
C ASP A 526 -19.83 -2.20 -18.09
N LEU A 527 -20.37 -3.27 -17.50
CA LEU A 527 -19.54 -4.25 -16.78
C LEU A 527 -18.58 -4.97 -17.74
N ARG A 528 -18.99 -5.29 -18.96
CA ARG A 528 -18.10 -5.85 -19.98
C ARG A 528 -16.91 -4.96 -20.32
N ARG A 529 -17.11 -3.63 -20.29
CA ARG A 529 -16.08 -2.62 -20.58
C ARG A 529 -15.29 -2.21 -19.35
N CYS A 530 -15.66 -2.71 -18.17
CA CYS A 530 -14.97 -2.41 -16.93
C CYS A 530 -13.59 -3.08 -16.93
N PRO A 531 -12.52 -2.44 -16.46
CA PRO A 531 -11.23 -3.09 -16.26
C PRO A 531 -11.35 -4.35 -15.41
N GLU A 532 -10.75 -5.44 -15.88
CA GLU A 532 -10.86 -6.76 -15.25
C GLU A 532 -10.36 -6.77 -13.79
N PHE A 533 -9.27 -6.02 -13.50
CA PHE A 533 -8.71 -5.95 -12.16
C PHE A 533 -9.70 -5.41 -11.11
N LEU A 534 -10.67 -4.57 -11.48
CA LEU A 534 -11.70 -4.09 -10.54
C LEU A 534 -12.58 -5.24 -10.03
N LEU A 535 -12.92 -6.18 -10.91
CA LEU A 535 -13.65 -7.38 -10.55
C LEU A 535 -12.76 -8.35 -9.75
N GLU A 536 -11.54 -8.53 -10.19
CA GLU A 536 -10.57 -9.43 -9.56
C GLU A 536 -10.23 -8.98 -8.14
N ASP A 537 -9.86 -7.72 -7.94
CA ASP A 537 -9.51 -7.17 -6.62
C ASP A 537 -10.68 -7.24 -5.64
N ALA A 538 -11.92 -6.99 -6.11
CA ALA A 538 -13.11 -7.12 -5.28
C ALA A 538 -13.30 -8.52 -4.70
N CYS A 539 -12.82 -9.55 -5.39
CA CYS A 539 -12.88 -10.96 -4.98
C CYS A 539 -11.64 -11.42 -4.24
N THR A 540 -10.46 -11.08 -4.77
CA THR A 540 -9.17 -11.62 -4.30
C THR A 540 -8.74 -11.01 -2.96
N ILE A 541 -8.89 -9.69 -2.80
CA ILE A 541 -8.44 -8.99 -1.60
C ILE A 541 -9.11 -9.53 -0.32
N PRO A 542 -10.44 -9.72 -0.25
CA PRO A 542 -11.05 -10.33 0.93
C PRO A 542 -10.53 -11.75 1.24
N CYS A 543 -10.24 -12.55 0.22
CA CYS A 543 -9.71 -13.91 0.39
C CYS A 543 -8.31 -13.88 1.01
N GLU A 544 -7.44 -13.05 0.48
CA GLU A 544 -6.05 -12.97 0.92
C GLU A 544 -5.91 -12.30 2.28
N LEU A 545 -6.73 -11.28 2.57
CA LEU A 545 -6.82 -10.70 3.91
C LEU A 545 -7.31 -11.72 4.93
N ASN A 546 -8.29 -12.56 4.58
CA ASN A 546 -8.77 -13.65 5.44
C ASN A 546 -7.67 -14.69 5.70
N SER A 547 -6.86 -14.98 4.68
CA SER A 547 -5.71 -15.89 4.81
C SER A 547 -4.63 -15.33 5.74
N MET A 548 -4.34 -14.03 5.63
CA MET A 548 -3.32 -13.35 6.43
C MET A 548 -3.75 -13.06 7.88
N LYS A 549 -4.98 -12.59 8.05
CA LYS A 549 -5.55 -12.20 9.33
C LYS A 549 -6.99 -12.71 9.46
N PRO A 550 -7.17 -13.96 9.84
CA PRO A 550 -8.49 -14.58 9.93
C PRO A 550 -9.48 -13.83 10.83
N ASP A 551 -9.00 -13.19 11.91
CA ASP A 551 -9.83 -12.42 12.84
C ASP A 551 -10.39 -11.12 12.20
N THR A 552 -9.84 -10.69 11.09
CA THR A 552 -10.25 -9.44 10.43
C THR A 552 -11.64 -9.56 9.84
N LEU A 553 -11.94 -10.66 9.16
CA LEU A 553 -13.28 -10.91 8.60
C LEU A 553 -14.33 -11.24 9.68
N ARG A 554 -13.91 -11.71 10.85
CA ARG A 554 -14.83 -11.90 11.99
C ARG A 554 -15.41 -10.58 12.50
N ARG A 555 -14.67 -9.48 12.39
CA ARG A 555 -15.09 -8.14 12.80
C ARG A 555 -15.97 -7.46 11.75
N SER A 556 -15.84 -7.82 10.48
CA SER A 556 -16.63 -7.25 9.41
C SER A 556 -17.96 -8.00 9.26
N LYS A 557 -19.01 -7.23 8.93
CA LYS A 557 -20.28 -7.86 8.57
C LYS A 557 -20.09 -8.69 7.29
N PRO A 558 -20.82 -9.81 7.15
CA PRO A 558 -20.83 -10.57 5.90
C PRO A 558 -21.14 -9.65 4.72
N SER A 559 -20.47 -9.87 3.59
CA SER A 559 -20.72 -9.09 2.37
C SER A 559 -21.72 -9.80 1.46
N PRO A 560 -23.03 -9.55 1.59
CA PRO A 560 -24.03 -10.13 0.69
C PRO A 560 -23.83 -9.68 -0.76
N ASP A 561 -23.21 -8.52 -0.95
CA ASP A 561 -22.99 -7.95 -2.28
C ASP A 561 -21.91 -8.73 -3.05
N LEU A 562 -20.90 -9.26 -2.36
CA LEU A 562 -19.92 -10.13 -3.01
C LEU A 562 -20.56 -11.43 -3.52
N LEU A 563 -21.44 -12.06 -2.72
CA LEU A 563 -22.17 -13.26 -3.15
C LEU A 563 -23.06 -12.98 -4.37
N LYS A 564 -23.79 -11.84 -4.35
CA LYS A 564 -24.60 -11.40 -5.49
C LYS A 564 -23.75 -11.14 -6.74
N LEU A 565 -22.59 -10.51 -6.56
CA LEU A 565 -21.63 -10.24 -7.65
C LEU A 565 -21.12 -11.56 -8.25
N CYS A 566 -20.69 -12.50 -7.42
CA CYS A 566 -20.28 -13.83 -7.86
C CYS A 566 -21.40 -14.52 -8.64
N ALA A 567 -22.62 -14.52 -8.12
CA ALA A 567 -23.78 -15.14 -8.78
C ALA A 567 -24.13 -14.46 -10.12
N ARG A 568 -24.01 -13.12 -10.20
CA ARG A 568 -24.24 -12.35 -11.43
C ARG A 568 -23.18 -12.68 -12.49
N CYS A 569 -21.91 -12.58 -12.10
CA CYS A 569 -20.77 -12.72 -13.04
C CYS A 569 -20.59 -14.14 -13.49
N LEU A 570 -20.72 -15.13 -12.60
CA LEU A 570 -20.60 -16.54 -12.93
C LEU A 570 -21.82 -17.08 -13.69
N GLY A 571 -23.03 -16.65 -13.29
CA GLY A 571 -24.28 -17.11 -13.90
C GLY A 571 -24.52 -16.62 -15.33
N ALA A 572 -23.75 -15.65 -15.80
CA ALA A 572 -23.83 -15.09 -17.16
C ALA A 572 -22.52 -15.33 -17.95
N THR A 573 -21.92 -16.49 -17.81
CA THR A 573 -20.58 -16.82 -18.32
C THR A 573 -20.36 -16.54 -19.78
N ASP A 574 -21.30 -16.88 -20.65
CA ASP A 574 -21.14 -16.75 -22.11
C ASP A 574 -21.21 -15.29 -22.57
N THR A 575 -21.77 -14.41 -21.78
CA THR A 575 -22.08 -13.05 -22.21
C THR A 575 -21.40 -11.97 -21.41
N LEU A 576 -21.04 -12.23 -20.15
CA LEU A 576 -20.56 -11.19 -19.24
C LEU A 576 -19.05 -11.32 -18.92
N VAL A 577 -18.61 -12.44 -18.36
CA VAL A 577 -17.21 -12.69 -18.00
C VAL A 577 -16.65 -13.83 -18.83
N LYS A 578 -15.83 -13.51 -19.83
CA LYS A 578 -15.21 -14.52 -20.70
C LYS A 578 -13.92 -15.10 -20.17
N SER A 579 -13.17 -14.34 -19.39
CA SER A 579 -11.88 -14.78 -18.85
C SER A 579 -12.06 -15.97 -17.91
N PRO A 580 -11.52 -17.17 -18.22
CA PRO A 580 -11.55 -18.30 -17.29
C PRO A 580 -10.83 -17.96 -15.98
N HIS A 581 -9.79 -17.13 -16.04
CA HIS A 581 -9.01 -16.69 -14.91
C HIS A 581 -9.82 -15.79 -13.95
N ALA A 582 -10.58 -14.83 -14.49
CA ALA A 582 -11.50 -14.01 -13.68
C ALA A 582 -12.61 -14.87 -13.03
N ARG A 583 -13.15 -15.87 -13.77
CA ARG A 583 -14.13 -16.80 -13.23
C ARG A 583 -13.54 -17.70 -12.14
N GLU A 584 -12.28 -18.14 -12.29
CA GLU A 584 -11.57 -18.88 -11.24
C GLU A 584 -11.51 -18.07 -9.94
N LYS A 585 -11.11 -16.79 -10.00
CA LYS A 585 -11.04 -15.92 -8.83
C LYS A 585 -12.37 -15.76 -8.12
N LEU A 586 -13.47 -15.66 -8.89
CA LEU A 586 -14.83 -15.68 -8.34
C LEU A 586 -15.16 -16.99 -7.64
N GLY A 587 -14.80 -18.13 -8.25
CA GLY A 587 -14.97 -19.46 -7.66
C GLY A 587 -14.14 -19.65 -6.39
N LYS A 588 -12.89 -19.15 -6.40
CA LYS A 588 -12.01 -19.12 -5.22
C LYS A 588 -12.61 -18.28 -4.09
N ALA A 589 -13.20 -17.12 -4.39
CA ALA A 589 -13.86 -16.30 -3.38
C ALA A 589 -15.05 -17.02 -2.71
N LEU A 590 -15.86 -17.75 -3.48
CA LEU A 590 -16.94 -18.59 -2.94
C LEU A 590 -16.40 -19.67 -1.99
N TYR A 591 -15.33 -20.35 -2.39
CA TYR A 591 -14.69 -21.38 -1.60
C TYR A 591 -14.04 -20.81 -0.32
N ASP A 592 -13.25 -19.77 -0.43
CA ASP A 592 -12.46 -19.23 0.69
C ASP A 592 -13.32 -18.53 1.74
N LEU A 593 -14.35 -17.79 1.31
CA LEU A 593 -15.10 -16.90 2.19
C LEU A 593 -16.46 -17.48 2.62
N PHE A 594 -17.06 -18.35 1.84
CA PHE A 594 -18.43 -18.79 2.05
C PHE A 594 -18.59 -20.27 2.42
N LEU A 595 -17.54 -21.08 2.35
CA LEU A 595 -17.58 -22.46 2.85
C LEU A 595 -17.10 -22.54 4.31
N PRO A 596 -17.73 -23.40 5.13
CA PRO A 596 -17.19 -23.69 6.46
C PRO A 596 -15.83 -24.37 6.36
N VAL A 597 -14.93 -24.09 7.28
CA VAL A 597 -13.57 -24.66 7.31
C VAL A 597 -13.59 -26.19 7.32
N THR A 598 -14.56 -26.78 8.00
CA THR A 598 -14.74 -28.24 8.08
C THR A 598 -15.15 -28.86 6.76
N ALA A 599 -15.74 -28.10 5.84
CA ALA A 599 -16.15 -28.55 4.52
C ALA A 599 -15.03 -28.39 3.47
N LYS A 600 -13.93 -27.71 3.82
CA LYS A 600 -12.81 -27.46 2.92
C LYS A 600 -11.83 -28.63 2.97
N ASP A 601 -11.69 -29.31 1.86
CA ASP A 601 -10.56 -30.21 1.67
C ASP A 601 -9.31 -29.36 1.38
N LYS A 602 -8.19 -29.70 2.01
CA LYS A 602 -6.92 -28.99 1.75
C LYS A 602 -6.50 -29.20 0.31
N THR A 603 -6.34 -28.11 -0.43
CA THR A 603 -5.76 -28.14 -1.76
C THR A 603 -4.29 -28.57 -1.72
N TYR A 604 -3.74 -29.01 -2.86
CA TYR A 604 -2.33 -29.33 -2.97
C TYR A 604 -1.46 -28.16 -2.53
N THR A 605 -1.77 -26.97 -3.01
CA THR A 605 -1.06 -25.73 -2.67
C THR A 605 -1.13 -25.43 -1.17
N GLU A 606 -2.27 -25.63 -0.53
CA GLU A 606 -2.44 -25.42 0.92
C GLU A 606 -1.68 -26.45 1.77
N LYS A 607 -1.54 -27.69 1.31
CA LYS A 607 -0.75 -28.71 2.01
C LYS A 607 0.75 -28.38 2.03
N TYR A 608 1.26 -27.82 0.94
CA TYR A 608 2.71 -27.62 0.78
C TYR A 608 3.19 -26.21 1.07
N MET A 609 2.30 -25.21 1.11
CA MET A 609 2.67 -23.80 1.39
C MET A 609 2.61 -23.42 2.86
N TYR A 610 2.44 -24.31 3.80
CA TYR A 610 2.38 -24.05 5.26
C TYR A 610 1.41 -22.92 5.64
N ARG A 611 0.39 -22.67 4.84
CA ARG A 611 -0.63 -21.66 5.17
C ARG A 611 -1.42 -22.09 6.38
N GLN A 612 -1.67 -21.14 7.26
CA GLN A 612 -2.66 -21.35 8.31
C GLN A 612 -4.02 -21.63 7.68
N PRO A 613 -4.78 -22.60 8.21
CA PRO A 613 -6.10 -22.89 7.68
C PRO A 613 -6.95 -21.63 7.75
N LEU A 614 -7.64 -21.30 6.63
CA LEU A 614 -8.59 -20.22 6.57
C LEU A 614 -9.61 -20.37 7.70
N GLN A 615 -9.87 -19.29 8.42
CA GLN A 615 -10.88 -19.32 9.46
C GLN A 615 -12.27 -19.13 8.87
N GLU A 616 -13.24 -19.88 9.42
CA GLU A 616 -14.63 -19.78 9.03
C GLU A 616 -15.20 -18.40 9.35
N ASN A 617 -15.85 -17.78 8.37
CA ASN A 617 -16.74 -16.65 8.57
C ASN A 617 -18.20 -17.16 8.61
N ALA A 618 -18.70 -17.43 9.80
CA ALA A 618 -20.03 -18.02 10.01
C ALA A 618 -21.16 -17.24 9.30
N GLY A 619 -21.10 -15.91 9.30
CA GLY A 619 -22.11 -15.08 8.64
C GLY A 619 -22.12 -15.23 7.11
N ASN A 620 -20.95 -15.37 6.49
CA ASN A 620 -20.85 -15.62 5.05
C ASN A 620 -21.33 -17.04 4.70
N VAL A 621 -21.01 -18.01 5.53
CA VAL A 621 -21.47 -19.41 5.36
C VAL A 621 -22.99 -19.48 5.41
N GLU A 622 -23.63 -18.79 6.36
CA GLU A 622 -25.08 -18.69 6.44
C GLU A 622 -25.69 -18.00 5.23
N LEU A 623 -25.04 -16.94 4.72
CA LEU A 623 -25.50 -16.23 3.52
C LEU A 623 -25.53 -17.15 2.28
N LEU A 624 -24.51 -17.97 2.11
CA LEU A 624 -24.45 -18.93 1.02
C LEU A 624 -25.50 -20.04 1.20
N ALA A 625 -25.57 -20.64 2.39
CA ALA A 625 -26.51 -21.74 2.68
C ALA A 625 -27.98 -21.31 2.51
N ASN A 626 -28.33 -20.08 2.89
CA ASN A 626 -29.66 -19.48 2.83
C ASN A 626 -29.84 -18.52 1.64
N ALA A 627 -29.06 -18.66 0.59
CA ALA A 627 -29.17 -17.81 -0.60
C ALA A 627 -30.57 -17.87 -1.21
N SER A 628 -31.00 -16.78 -1.86
CA SER A 628 -32.29 -16.76 -2.53
C SER A 628 -32.34 -17.78 -3.69
N PRO A 629 -33.53 -18.28 -4.06
CA PRO A 629 -33.70 -19.17 -5.21
C PRO A 629 -33.10 -18.59 -6.50
N GLU A 630 -33.15 -17.28 -6.68
CA GLU A 630 -32.56 -16.59 -7.84
C GLU A 630 -31.02 -16.69 -7.86
N ILE A 631 -30.39 -16.52 -6.71
CA ILE A 631 -28.94 -16.69 -6.57
C ILE A 631 -28.56 -18.15 -6.81
N ALA A 632 -29.28 -19.10 -6.21
CA ALA A 632 -29.02 -20.53 -6.37
C ALA A 632 -29.18 -20.97 -7.83
N ALA A 633 -30.22 -20.49 -8.53
CA ALA A 633 -30.47 -20.78 -9.94
C ALA A 633 -29.37 -20.30 -10.88
N LYS A 634 -28.67 -19.21 -10.54
CA LYS A 634 -27.51 -18.72 -11.29
C LYS A 634 -26.21 -19.42 -10.90
N LEU A 635 -26.03 -19.63 -9.60
CA LEU A 635 -24.76 -20.10 -9.05
C LEU A 635 -24.52 -21.59 -9.31
N CYS A 636 -25.54 -22.43 -9.15
CA CYS A 636 -25.36 -23.89 -9.31
C CYS A 636 -24.94 -24.31 -10.72
N PRO A 637 -25.56 -23.82 -11.82
CA PRO A 637 -25.06 -24.09 -13.18
C PRO A 637 -23.62 -23.58 -13.37
N ALA A 638 -23.36 -22.36 -12.90
CA ALA A 638 -22.06 -21.71 -13.05
C ALA A 638 -20.91 -22.50 -12.40
N ILE A 639 -21.15 -23.07 -11.22
CA ILE A 639 -20.16 -23.92 -10.53
C ILE A 639 -19.85 -25.19 -11.32
N LEU A 640 -20.85 -25.78 -11.99
CA LEU A 640 -20.59 -26.95 -12.87
C LEU A 640 -19.79 -26.55 -14.12
N TRP A 641 -20.02 -25.36 -14.67
CA TRP A 641 -19.23 -24.86 -15.82
C TRP A 641 -17.79 -24.54 -15.43
N LEU A 642 -17.55 -23.99 -14.22
CA LEU A 642 -16.21 -23.75 -13.72
C LEU A 642 -15.34 -25.01 -13.69
N PHE A 643 -15.94 -26.19 -13.56
CA PHE A 643 -15.21 -27.45 -13.61
C PHE A 643 -14.57 -27.70 -14.99
N GLY A 644 -15.28 -27.35 -16.06
CA GLY A 644 -14.76 -27.39 -17.43
C GLY A 644 -13.71 -26.29 -17.67
N ASP A 645 -13.96 -25.08 -17.18
CA ASP A 645 -13.05 -23.92 -17.32
C ASP A 645 -11.67 -24.18 -16.70
N ALA A 646 -11.60 -25.04 -15.69
CA ALA A 646 -10.33 -25.38 -15.02
C ALA A 646 -9.26 -25.90 -15.99
N GLU A 647 -9.64 -26.52 -17.13
CA GLU A 647 -8.68 -27.00 -18.15
C GLU A 647 -7.88 -25.87 -18.83
N HIS A 648 -8.36 -24.63 -18.74
CA HIS A 648 -7.76 -23.45 -19.36
C HIS A 648 -6.96 -22.58 -18.37
N ILE A 649 -6.76 -23.02 -17.13
CA ILE A 649 -6.20 -22.23 -16.03
C ILE A 649 -4.86 -22.80 -15.57
N GLY A 650 -3.78 -22.54 -16.31
CA GLY A 650 -2.43 -22.80 -15.81
C GLY A 650 -1.97 -24.27 -15.84
N ASP A 651 -1.16 -24.65 -14.85
CA ASP A 651 -0.55 -25.98 -14.78
C ASP A 651 -1.46 -27.06 -14.16
N ILE A 652 -1.01 -28.30 -14.18
CA ILE A 652 -1.77 -29.47 -13.69
C ILE A 652 -2.14 -29.35 -12.20
N TYR A 653 -1.32 -28.67 -11.40
CA TYR A 653 -1.58 -28.48 -9.96
C TYR A 653 -2.67 -27.44 -9.74
N GLN A 654 -2.62 -26.34 -10.49
CA GLN A 654 -3.65 -25.30 -10.45
C GLN A 654 -5.01 -25.85 -10.92
N ILE A 655 -5.02 -26.68 -11.95
CA ILE A 655 -6.22 -27.38 -12.43
C ILE A 655 -6.78 -28.28 -11.32
N ALA A 656 -5.93 -29.10 -10.69
CA ALA A 656 -6.33 -29.98 -9.60
C ALA A 656 -6.89 -29.23 -8.40
N ASP A 657 -6.21 -28.17 -7.98
CA ASP A 657 -6.67 -27.31 -6.88
C ASP A 657 -8.02 -26.67 -7.16
N GLN A 658 -8.22 -26.18 -8.38
CA GLN A 658 -9.50 -25.58 -8.80
C GLN A 658 -10.64 -26.60 -8.78
N ARG A 659 -10.41 -27.79 -9.32
CA ARG A 659 -11.40 -28.86 -9.32
C ARG A 659 -11.75 -29.34 -7.92
N LEU A 660 -10.76 -29.40 -7.03
CA LEU A 660 -10.98 -29.75 -5.62
C LEU A 660 -11.89 -28.69 -4.93
N ARG A 661 -11.62 -27.39 -5.16
CA ARG A 661 -12.46 -26.31 -4.64
C ARG A 661 -13.89 -26.38 -5.16
N ILE A 662 -14.06 -26.68 -6.45
CA ILE A 662 -15.40 -26.82 -7.07
C ILE A 662 -16.13 -28.05 -6.49
N ALA A 663 -15.44 -29.18 -6.33
CA ALA A 663 -16.02 -30.36 -5.73
C ALA A 663 -16.50 -30.10 -4.29
N ALA A 664 -15.69 -29.39 -3.49
CA ALA A 664 -16.07 -29.00 -2.13
C ALA A 664 -17.30 -28.07 -2.13
N LEU A 665 -17.37 -27.11 -3.07
CA LEU A 665 -18.54 -26.24 -3.24
C LEU A 665 -19.79 -27.04 -3.59
N ILE A 666 -19.73 -27.93 -4.58
CA ILE A 666 -20.86 -28.77 -4.98
C ILE A 666 -21.35 -29.61 -3.81
N LYS A 667 -20.42 -30.30 -3.12
CA LYS A 667 -20.72 -31.14 -1.95
C LYS A 667 -21.46 -30.35 -0.86
N HIS A 668 -20.95 -29.16 -0.50
CA HIS A 668 -21.55 -28.32 0.53
C HIS A 668 -22.94 -27.80 0.12
N LEU A 669 -23.07 -27.30 -1.12
CA LEU A 669 -24.32 -26.72 -1.64
C LEU A 669 -25.41 -27.79 -1.83
N TRP A 670 -25.03 -29.03 -2.11
CA TRP A 670 -25.99 -30.13 -2.22
C TRP A 670 -26.77 -30.40 -0.93
N ASP A 671 -26.19 -30.11 0.22
CA ASP A 671 -26.84 -30.27 1.51
C ASP A 671 -27.93 -29.22 1.76
N ALA A 672 -27.84 -28.05 1.14
CA ALA A 672 -28.82 -26.97 1.25
C ALA A 672 -30.01 -27.21 0.29
N PRO A 673 -31.28 -27.21 0.78
CA PRO A 673 -32.45 -27.56 -0.04
C PRO A 673 -32.65 -26.66 -1.28
N VAL A 674 -32.35 -25.37 -1.17
CA VAL A 674 -32.50 -24.40 -2.25
C VAL A 674 -31.54 -24.69 -3.38
N HIS A 675 -30.27 -24.93 -3.05
CA HIS A 675 -29.23 -25.25 -4.04
C HIS A 675 -29.43 -26.64 -4.63
N ARG A 676 -29.85 -27.62 -3.82
CA ARG A 676 -30.18 -28.95 -4.31
C ARG A 676 -31.32 -28.92 -5.34
N ALA A 677 -32.34 -28.10 -5.12
CA ALA A 677 -33.41 -27.91 -6.09
C ALA A 677 -32.88 -27.31 -7.41
N ALA A 678 -32.01 -26.31 -7.33
CA ALA A 678 -31.35 -25.71 -8.51
C ALA A 678 -30.48 -26.74 -9.27
N PHE A 679 -29.68 -27.54 -8.59
CA PHE A 679 -28.90 -28.62 -9.24
C PHE A 679 -29.80 -29.63 -9.94
N ARG A 680 -30.91 -30.04 -9.33
CA ARG A 680 -31.87 -30.95 -9.96
C ARG A 680 -32.49 -30.40 -11.24
N THR A 681 -32.70 -29.08 -11.30
CA THR A 681 -33.18 -28.40 -12.52
C THR A 681 -32.16 -28.54 -13.67
N ILE A 682 -30.85 -28.43 -13.35
CA ILE A 682 -29.79 -28.55 -14.34
C ILE A 682 -29.70 -29.99 -14.86
N VAL A 683 -29.85 -30.99 -14.00
CA VAL A 683 -29.86 -32.41 -14.42
C VAL A 683 -30.99 -32.71 -15.43
N ALA A 684 -32.08 -31.93 -15.39
CA ALA A 684 -33.12 -32.01 -16.40
C ALA A 684 -32.71 -31.41 -17.76
N ASP A 685 -31.72 -30.51 -17.79
CA ASP A 685 -31.08 -30.02 -19.02
C ASP A 685 -29.97 -31.02 -19.42
N VAL A 686 -30.35 -32.03 -20.22
CA VAL A 686 -29.49 -33.14 -20.64
C VAL A 686 -28.16 -32.63 -21.27
N ARG A 687 -28.20 -31.56 -22.05
CA ARG A 687 -27.02 -31.03 -22.76
C ARG A 687 -25.98 -30.47 -21.80
N ALA A 688 -26.39 -29.59 -20.89
CA ALA A 688 -25.52 -28.99 -19.88
C ALA A 688 -24.96 -30.05 -18.93
N PHE A 689 -25.79 -30.97 -18.48
CA PHE A 689 -25.40 -32.06 -17.59
C PHE A 689 -24.41 -33.05 -18.24
N VAL A 690 -24.64 -33.43 -19.50
CA VAL A 690 -23.74 -34.35 -20.23
C VAL A 690 -22.35 -33.76 -20.42
N THR A 691 -22.25 -32.45 -20.69
CA THR A 691 -20.95 -31.74 -20.80
C THR A 691 -20.16 -31.83 -19.48
N PHE A 692 -20.80 -31.55 -18.37
CA PHE A 692 -20.18 -31.67 -17.05
C PHE A 692 -19.81 -33.11 -16.71
N ALA A 693 -20.74 -34.06 -16.93
CA ALA A 693 -20.53 -35.46 -16.63
C ALA A 693 -19.37 -36.06 -17.44
N ASN A 694 -19.27 -35.70 -18.74
CA ASN A 694 -18.15 -36.15 -19.59
C ASN A 694 -16.81 -35.55 -19.10
N GLY A 695 -16.79 -34.27 -18.72
CA GLY A 695 -15.59 -33.69 -18.12
C GLY A 695 -15.15 -34.37 -16.84
N LEU A 696 -16.09 -34.70 -15.97
CA LEU A 696 -15.83 -35.43 -14.71
C LEU A 696 -15.32 -36.87 -14.98
N LEU A 697 -15.96 -37.60 -15.92
CA LEU A 697 -15.56 -38.93 -16.28
C LEU A 697 -14.17 -38.98 -16.93
N ASN A 698 -13.89 -38.03 -17.82
CA ASN A 698 -12.58 -37.93 -18.47
C ASN A 698 -11.48 -37.67 -17.45
N GLU A 699 -11.73 -36.76 -16.49
CA GLU A 699 -10.77 -36.48 -15.43
C GLU A 699 -10.56 -37.66 -14.50
N THR A 700 -11.65 -38.34 -14.10
CA THR A 700 -11.56 -39.55 -13.29
C THR A 700 -10.72 -40.63 -14.01
N ASN A 701 -10.95 -40.80 -15.30
CA ASN A 701 -10.16 -41.74 -16.09
C ASN A 701 -8.67 -41.37 -16.17
N LYS A 702 -8.35 -40.06 -16.34
CA LYS A 702 -6.96 -39.57 -16.34
C LYS A 702 -6.28 -39.78 -14.97
N LEU A 703 -6.99 -39.48 -13.89
CA LEU A 703 -6.46 -39.68 -12.53
C LEU A 703 -6.25 -41.15 -12.21
N VAL A 704 -7.20 -42.02 -12.58
CA VAL A 704 -7.08 -43.48 -12.38
C VAL A 704 -5.96 -44.05 -13.23
N ALA A 705 -5.86 -43.64 -14.50
CA ALA A 705 -4.77 -44.07 -15.37
C ALA A 705 -3.39 -43.65 -14.82
N GLY A 706 -3.26 -42.37 -14.45
CA GLY A 706 -2.02 -41.85 -13.85
C GLY A 706 -1.67 -42.52 -12.51
N ALA A 707 -2.66 -42.82 -11.68
CA ALA A 707 -2.44 -43.57 -10.44
C ALA A 707 -1.95 -45.00 -10.74
N ILE A 708 -2.57 -45.68 -11.71
CA ILE A 708 -2.16 -47.04 -12.11
C ILE A 708 -0.74 -47.03 -12.66
N GLU A 709 -0.38 -46.04 -13.49
CA GLU A 709 0.99 -45.89 -14.02
C GLU A 709 2.03 -45.69 -12.93
N ARG A 710 1.67 -44.99 -11.85
CA ARG A 710 2.58 -44.71 -10.73
C ARG A 710 2.63 -45.81 -9.65
N LEU A 711 1.66 -46.70 -9.61
CA LEU A 711 1.66 -47.80 -8.63
C LEU A 711 2.95 -48.65 -8.65
N PRO A 712 3.51 -49.04 -9.81
CA PRO A 712 4.78 -49.74 -9.86
C PRO A 712 5.94 -48.91 -9.27
N GLU A 713 5.97 -47.63 -9.52
CA GLU A 713 7.02 -46.72 -9.02
C GLU A 713 6.93 -46.52 -7.49
N ILE A 714 5.72 -46.32 -6.96
CA ILE A 714 5.46 -46.31 -5.52
C ILE A 714 5.88 -47.61 -4.87
N ARG A 715 5.53 -48.73 -5.48
CA ARG A 715 5.92 -50.05 -4.98
C ARG A 715 7.43 -50.26 -5.01
N ASN A 716 8.10 -49.80 -6.06
CA ASN A 716 9.56 -49.84 -6.16
C ASN A 716 10.23 -48.98 -5.09
N HIS A 717 9.63 -47.83 -4.78
CA HIS A 717 10.08 -46.95 -3.70
C HIS A 717 9.91 -47.59 -2.32
N GLN A 718 8.70 -48.14 -2.04
CA GLN A 718 8.41 -48.86 -0.79
C GLN A 718 9.34 -50.03 -0.56
N VAL A 719 9.69 -50.72 -1.63
CA VAL A 719 10.65 -51.80 -1.62
C VAL A 719 12.06 -51.31 -1.29
N ARG A 720 12.51 -50.21 -1.91
CA ARG A 720 13.84 -49.63 -1.63
C ARG A 720 13.97 -49.10 -0.21
N THR A 721 12.94 -48.49 0.33
CA THR A 721 12.92 -47.91 1.68
C THR A 721 12.70 -48.95 2.79
N GLY A 722 12.50 -50.20 2.45
CA GLY A 722 12.27 -51.27 3.44
C GLY A 722 10.87 -51.25 4.09
N LEU A 723 9.94 -50.40 3.55
CA LEU A 723 8.55 -50.35 4.01
C LEU A 723 7.72 -51.56 3.60
N LEU A 724 8.16 -52.34 2.57
CA LEU A 724 7.59 -53.59 2.20
C LEU A 724 8.48 -54.77 2.65
N ASP A 725 7.86 -55.82 3.17
CA ASP A 725 8.55 -56.97 3.73
C ASP A 725 9.49 -57.64 2.71
N ALA A 726 10.73 -57.85 3.12
CA ALA A 726 11.80 -58.41 2.30
C ALA A 726 11.60 -59.90 1.90
N SER A 727 10.50 -60.55 2.32
CA SER A 727 10.14 -61.92 2.01
C SER A 727 9.55 -62.13 0.59
N ASN A 728 9.27 -61.02 -0.12
CA ASN A 728 8.65 -61.07 -1.45
C ASN A 728 9.74 -61.31 -2.54
N ASP A 729 9.56 -62.25 -3.42
CA ASP A 729 10.51 -62.56 -4.49
C ASP A 729 10.73 -61.39 -5.48
N GLU A 730 9.75 -60.54 -5.62
CA GLU A 730 9.83 -59.34 -6.45
C GLU A 730 10.70 -58.26 -5.80
N PHE A 731 10.74 -58.15 -4.45
CA PHE A 731 11.68 -57.33 -3.71
C PHE A 731 13.11 -57.76 -3.97
N ARG A 732 13.38 -59.04 -3.92
CA ARG A 732 14.74 -59.58 -4.19
C ARG A 732 15.18 -59.29 -5.63
N ARG A 733 14.26 -59.34 -6.59
CA ARG A 733 14.54 -59.01 -7.99
C ARG A 733 14.86 -57.51 -8.15
N LEU A 734 14.04 -56.63 -7.63
CA LEU A 734 14.24 -55.19 -7.73
C LEU A 734 15.47 -54.69 -6.98
N ARG A 735 15.76 -55.31 -5.85
CA ARG A 735 17.01 -55.08 -5.12
C ARG A 735 18.24 -55.52 -5.91
N ALA A 736 18.18 -56.68 -6.51
CA ALA A 736 19.23 -57.20 -7.38
C ALA A 736 19.42 -56.35 -8.64
N GLU A 737 18.35 -55.80 -9.20
CA GLU A 737 18.40 -54.87 -10.33
C GLU A 737 19.06 -53.53 -9.92
N TYR A 738 18.72 -52.97 -8.75
CA TYR A 738 19.35 -51.75 -8.21
C TYR A 738 20.83 -51.99 -7.84
N GLU A 739 21.13 -53.14 -7.23
CA GLU A 739 22.50 -53.50 -6.86
C GLU A 739 23.36 -53.77 -8.10
N SER A 740 22.79 -54.26 -9.20
CA SER A 740 23.46 -54.52 -10.46
C SER A 740 23.48 -53.34 -11.44
N ALA A 741 22.74 -52.26 -11.17
CA ALA A 741 22.68 -51.07 -11.99
C ALA A 741 24.02 -50.32 -11.95
N ASN A 742 24.46 -49.83 -13.10
CA ASN A 742 25.62 -48.94 -13.18
C ASN A 742 25.29 -47.56 -12.55
N ASP A 743 26.33 -46.80 -12.23
CA ASP A 743 26.16 -45.52 -11.51
C ASP A 743 25.23 -44.55 -12.22
N THR A 744 25.25 -44.47 -13.55
CA THR A 744 24.33 -43.67 -14.35
C THR A 744 22.84 -44.07 -14.18
N ARG A 745 22.60 -45.36 -14.09
CA ARG A 745 21.23 -45.89 -13.89
C ARG A 745 20.75 -45.71 -12.45
N ARG A 746 21.67 -45.73 -11.49
CA ARG A 746 21.37 -45.39 -10.08
C ARG A 746 21.02 -43.93 -9.95
N GLU A 747 21.78 -43.03 -10.57
CA GLU A 747 21.49 -41.58 -10.60
C GLU A 747 20.13 -41.29 -11.26
N GLU A 748 19.76 -41.97 -12.35
CA GLU A 748 18.42 -41.87 -12.96
C GLU A 748 17.33 -42.37 -12.01
N LEU A 749 17.56 -43.47 -11.29
CA LEU A 749 16.60 -44.02 -10.33
C LEU A 749 16.48 -43.12 -9.09
N ASP A 750 17.58 -42.53 -8.64
CA ASP A 750 17.60 -41.59 -7.51
C ASP A 750 17.04 -40.21 -7.88
N SER A 751 17.23 -39.73 -9.10
CA SER A 751 16.61 -38.52 -9.63
C SER A 751 15.09 -38.68 -9.71
N ARG A 752 14.60 -39.79 -10.25
CA ARG A 752 13.17 -40.12 -10.25
C ARG A 752 12.61 -40.27 -8.84
N HIS A 753 13.38 -40.81 -7.91
CA HIS A 753 12.99 -40.88 -6.51
C HIS A 753 12.82 -39.51 -5.88
N SER A 754 13.75 -38.60 -6.11
CA SER A 754 13.64 -37.21 -5.62
C SER A 754 12.45 -36.45 -6.20
N GLU A 755 12.14 -36.64 -7.47
CA GLU A 755 10.92 -36.12 -8.10
C GLU A 755 9.65 -36.71 -7.48
N HIS A 756 9.64 -37.99 -7.12
CA HIS A 756 8.47 -38.63 -6.48
C HIS A 756 8.29 -38.23 -5.02
N GLU A 757 9.36 -37.99 -4.24
CA GLU A 757 9.25 -37.42 -2.90
C GLU A 757 8.70 -35.98 -2.91
N GLN A 758 8.95 -35.24 -3.98
CA GLN A 758 8.36 -33.91 -4.16
C GLN A 758 6.89 -33.97 -4.58
N HIS A 759 6.42 -35.11 -5.10
CA HIS A 759 5.05 -35.32 -5.57
C HIS A 759 4.16 -36.11 -4.59
N LEU A 760 4.73 -36.74 -3.56
CA LEU A 760 4.01 -37.34 -2.45
C LEU A 760 3.84 -36.38 -1.28
#